data_3c24c6267436d9ae275c05bc5f1b53af
#
_entry.id   3c24c6267436d9ae275c05bc5f1b53af
#
_cell.length_a   1.000
_cell.length_b   1.000
_cell.length_c   1.000
_cell.angle_alpha   90.00
_cell.angle_beta   90.00
_cell.angle_gamma   90.00
#
_symmetry.space_group_name_H-M   'P 1'
#
loop_
_entity.id
_entity.type
_entity.pdbx_description
1 polymer ?
#
loop_
_entity_poly.entity_id
_entity_poly.type
_entity_poly.pdbx_seq_one_letter_code
_entity_poly.pdbx_strand_id
1 'polypeptide(L)'
;MGALNRAYGPHGGHGHEGEHASHTEGIWDKFVDTLSGAITWGGNLDGHLILYVFLPILIFEAGFALDVHTFKKSVLNAFYLAGPGIVTATVMSGVAFWGLIQVFGGDGGVLSEWNSEAGAFIWLASMLFGAVVSATDPVAVVALLKELGASKKLGTLIEGESLLNDGTAIVAFALLIGVVTGAEVFTGTGSFIGSAAIGFGKIGAAGGLIGVFLGLIAILWVKKVFNDPMIEITVVLVTSYAVFFICEHFFHVSGVLGLVALGIVMAGIGRTRISPEVEHFMHEFWELVAFVANVIIFIVVGVVIAQNANPTGMDFLILALVYVGIHLVRAINMGTFYPLMKKAGYGLPGKDAIVVWWGALRGAIGLALALVVYAEDYRFEKFEIKNGGTGYQEGKTAVLLLNDDIAAKFESGLKDNTNINWRELVARDECFATPILDRKGSIIDISQTPEQKKKFFGEKYDQDGKLIASSFSTQQVAELKEAISTGKKRILVVGEGAGFELKSKNDEGENIAGFSLVGISSRVRDQFLFLISGIVLLTLLVNATTVGPLVNYLGLTKLPAVKKLMFSNASGNVAKGCEQEMDLLKDDRFLSGANWGEVRKYLPDPVAYPLSADEVAGMDTVAETRRRLLERERSSYWAQFRAGLLSAQAVAQLDNNLSEFLDLEGKVPMTDRPYLEKVCGVSKLTEAFKDLPFLKNHFTDRITVSYDAAKGFVVAQQDMAKMVDSLSKELDESGDAEKLERTQRMLKDEIRQNRLSGLKFIRNMHENYPEATVGIETKDAIRSVLNHERNTIKKLKSEGMLEADEASRLIIAVEERMKDVMD
;
A
#
# COMPACT_ATOMS: atom_id res chain seq x y z
N MET A 1 -13.30 8.53 -20.64
CA MET A 1 -12.97 7.38 -21.51
C MET A 1 -14.11 6.36 -21.56
N GLY A 2 -14.52 5.70 -20.47
CA GLY A 2 -15.63 4.73 -20.48
C GLY A 2 -16.97 5.28 -20.95
N ALA A 3 -17.30 6.56 -20.70
CA ALA A 3 -18.48 7.21 -21.24
C ALA A 3 -18.42 7.38 -22.77
N LEU A 4 -17.24 7.62 -23.31
CA LEU A 4 -17.00 7.64 -24.76
C LEU A 4 -17.20 6.26 -25.39
N ASN A 5 -16.74 5.19 -24.72
CA ASN A 5 -16.97 3.84 -25.19
C ASN A 5 -18.45 3.43 -25.19
N ARG A 6 -19.27 3.93 -24.22
CA ARG A 6 -20.74 3.74 -24.23
C ARG A 6 -21.43 4.49 -25.38
N ALA A 7 -20.90 5.68 -25.74
CA ALA A 7 -21.48 6.51 -26.80
C ALA A 7 -21.04 6.10 -28.22
N TYR A 8 -19.81 5.56 -28.36
CA TYR A 8 -19.16 5.31 -29.64
C TYR A 8 -18.57 3.90 -29.79
N GLY A 9 -18.84 2.99 -28.84
CA GLY A 9 -18.37 1.60 -28.90
C GLY A 9 -19.14 0.81 -30.00
N PRO A 10 -18.64 -0.40 -30.37
CA PRO A 10 -19.17 -1.19 -31.47
C PRO A 10 -20.67 -1.58 -31.36
N HIS A 11 -21.29 -1.30 -30.21
CA HIS A 11 -22.72 -1.50 -29.99
C HIS A 11 -23.60 -0.25 -30.12
N GLY A 12 -23.00 0.92 -30.38
CA GLY A 12 -23.71 2.20 -30.56
C GLY A 12 -24.11 2.52 -32.00
N GLY A 13 -23.81 1.67 -32.97
CA GLY A 13 -24.13 1.86 -34.36
C GLY A 13 -25.52 1.35 -34.73
N HIS A 14 -26.55 2.11 -34.45
CA HIS A 14 -27.85 1.92 -35.10
C HIS A 14 -27.94 2.73 -36.40
N GLY A 15 -27.92 2.00 -37.50
CA GLY A 15 -28.74 2.20 -38.68
C GLY A 15 -28.53 3.48 -39.51
N HIS A 16 -27.80 3.32 -40.60
CA HIS A 16 -28.39 3.72 -41.89
C HIS A 16 -27.77 2.82 -42.97
N GLU A 17 -28.61 1.91 -43.50
CA GLU A 17 -28.33 1.29 -44.77
C GLU A 17 -28.42 2.33 -45.87
N GLY A 18 -27.37 2.44 -46.66
CA GLY A 18 -27.39 3.26 -47.86
C GLY A 18 -26.00 3.53 -48.39
N GLU A 19 -25.66 2.80 -49.48
CA GLU A 19 -24.64 3.13 -50.46
C GLU A 19 -23.17 2.86 -50.12
N HIS A 20 -22.60 1.98 -50.91
CA HIS A 20 -21.17 1.76 -51.09
C HIS A 20 -20.42 3.07 -51.40
N ALA A 21 -19.94 3.71 -50.35
CA ALA A 21 -18.88 4.68 -50.44
C ALA A 21 -17.66 4.07 -49.78
N SER A 22 -16.60 3.89 -50.51
CA SER A 22 -15.25 3.56 -49.98
C SER A 22 -14.78 4.71 -49.10
N HIS A 23 -15.23 4.74 -47.84
CA HIS A 23 -14.72 5.64 -46.84
C HIS A 23 -13.27 5.19 -46.53
N THR A 24 -12.32 6.00 -46.95
CA THR A 24 -10.99 5.99 -46.34
C THR A 24 -11.23 6.27 -44.86
N GLU A 25 -11.13 5.21 -44.03
CA GLU A 25 -11.18 5.35 -42.58
C GLU A 25 -10.17 6.41 -42.17
N GLY A 26 -10.67 7.50 -41.62
CA GLY A 26 -9.86 8.63 -41.20
C GLY A 26 -8.94 8.19 -40.09
N ILE A 27 -7.79 8.85 -39.90
CA ILE A 27 -6.88 8.59 -38.79
C ILE A 27 -7.62 8.67 -37.44
N TRP A 28 -8.64 9.52 -37.36
CA TRP A 28 -9.49 9.68 -36.18
C TRP A 28 -10.39 8.46 -35.93
N ASP A 29 -10.94 7.83 -36.96
CA ASP A 29 -11.79 6.65 -36.84
C ASP A 29 -10.94 5.47 -36.32
N LYS A 30 -9.77 5.26 -36.90
CA LYS A 30 -8.82 4.25 -36.42
C LYS A 30 -8.35 4.52 -34.98
N PHE A 31 -8.13 5.79 -34.61
CA PHE A 31 -7.76 6.15 -33.25
C PHE A 31 -8.89 5.85 -32.27
N VAL A 32 -10.13 6.21 -32.62
CA VAL A 32 -11.33 5.95 -31.81
C VAL A 32 -11.56 4.46 -31.66
N ASP A 33 -11.43 3.66 -32.74
CA ASP A 33 -11.59 2.20 -32.69
C ASP A 33 -10.50 1.52 -31.85
N THR A 34 -9.24 1.93 -32.00
CA THR A 34 -8.13 1.42 -31.19
C THR A 34 -8.33 1.79 -29.72
N LEU A 35 -8.72 3.03 -29.43
CA LEU A 35 -8.99 3.51 -28.08
C LEU A 35 -10.19 2.76 -27.46
N SER A 36 -11.27 2.57 -28.24
CA SER A 36 -12.44 1.80 -27.82
C SER A 36 -12.05 0.35 -27.51
N GLY A 37 -11.24 -0.28 -28.37
CA GLY A 37 -10.72 -1.63 -28.14
C GLY A 37 -9.88 -1.74 -26.88
N ALA A 38 -8.97 -0.79 -26.64
CA ALA A 38 -8.15 -0.72 -25.43
C ALA A 38 -9.00 -0.52 -24.17
N ILE A 39 -10.01 0.35 -24.24
CA ILE A 39 -10.94 0.60 -23.13
C ILE A 39 -11.75 -0.67 -22.83
N THR A 40 -12.25 -1.35 -23.83
CA THR A 40 -13.01 -2.61 -23.67
C THR A 40 -12.13 -3.71 -23.07
N TRP A 41 -10.88 -3.80 -23.51
CA TRP A 41 -9.92 -4.73 -22.92
C TRP A 41 -9.65 -4.39 -21.45
N GLY A 42 -9.41 -3.13 -21.12
CA GLY A 42 -9.19 -2.66 -19.74
C GLY A 42 -10.40 -2.90 -18.82
N GLY A 43 -11.63 -2.80 -19.38
CA GLY A 43 -12.87 -3.08 -18.62
C GLY A 43 -13.10 -4.55 -18.30
N ASN A 44 -12.45 -5.47 -19.03
CA ASN A 44 -12.53 -6.92 -18.82
C ASN A 44 -11.33 -7.48 -18.04
N LEU A 45 -10.50 -6.62 -17.45
CA LEU A 45 -9.39 -7.09 -16.61
C LEU A 45 -9.92 -7.76 -15.35
N ASP A 46 -9.36 -8.93 -15.05
CA ASP A 46 -9.66 -9.65 -13.81
C ASP A 46 -9.15 -8.87 -12.59
N GLY A 47 -10.03 -8.64 -11.60
CA GLY A 47 -9.68 -8.01 -10.33
C GLY A 47 -8.56 -8.74 -9.58
N HIS A 48 -8.47 -10.06 -9.72
CA HIS A 48 -7.39 -10.84 -9.13
C HIS A 48 -6.02 -10.52 -9.74
N LEU A 49 -5.95 -10.26 -11.06
CA LEU A 49 -4.71 -9.84 -11.69
C LEU A 49 -4.17 -8.53 -11.08
N ILE A 50 -5.08 -7.57 -10.82
CA ILE A 50 -4.73 -6.31 -10.19
C ILE A 50 -4.17 -6.54 -8.79
N LEU A 51 -4.80 -7.41 -8.00
CA LEU A 51 -4.32 -7.79 -6.68
C LEU A 51 -2.93 -8.45 -6.72
N TYR A 52 -2.74 -9.46 -7.57
CA TYR A 52 -1.49 -10.23 -7.60
C TYR A 52 -0.31 -9.46 -8.18
N VAL A 53 -0.54 -8.50 -9.09
CA VAL A 53 0.53 -7.73 -9.73
C VAL A 53 0.88 -6.46 -8.96
N PHE A 54 -0.11 -5.67 -8.57
CA PHE A 54 0.15 -4.33 -8.04
C PHE A 54 0.20 -4.28 -6.50
N LEU A 55 -0.56 -5.12 -5.82
CA LEU A 55 -0.62 -5.10 -4.36
C LEU A 55 0.73 -5.39 -3.68
N PRO A 56 1.54 -6.39 -4.14
CA PRO A 56 2.86 -6.62 -3.57
C PRO A 56 3.78 -5.39 -3.62
N ILE A 57 3.70 -4.62 -4.71
CA ILE A 57 4.49 -3.40 -4.88
C ILE A 57 4.07 -2.34 -3.86
N LEU A 58 2.76 -2.05 -3.80
CA LEU A 58 2.21 -0.97 -2.96
C LEU A 58 2.45 -1.23 -1.47
N ILE A 59 2.19 -2.45 -1.03
CA ILE A 59 2.34 -2.81 0.39
C ILE A 59 3.81 -2.88 0.80
N PHE A 60 4.68 -3.44 -0.07
CA PHE A 60 6.11 -3.49 0.23
C PHE A 60 6.73 -2.10 0.31
N GLU A 61 6.44 -1.23 -0.67
CA GLU A 61 6.94 0.16 -0.67
C GLU A 61 6.52 0.89 0.62
N ALA A 62 5.23 0.85 0.96
CA ALA A 62 4.72 1.51 2.16
C ALA A 62 5.41 1.00 3.44
N GLY A 63 5.70 -0.31 3.53
CA GLY A 63 6.44 -0.90 4.64
C GLY A 63 7.93 -0.53 4.66
N PHE A 64 8.56 -0.45 3.48
CA PHE A 64 9.99 -0.12 3.32
C PHE A 64 10.29 1.36 3.54
N ALA A 65 9.37 2.25 3.18
CA ALA A 65 9.49 3.69 3.39
C ALA A 65 9.32 4.11 4.86
N LEU A 66 8.76 3.24 5.70
CA LEU A 66 8.39 3.55 7.07
C LEU A 66 9.61 3.85 7.97
N ASP A 67 9.52 4.93 8.77
CA ASP A 67 10.50 5.19 9.84
C ASP A 67 10.27 4.23 11.02
N VAL A 68 11.08 3.16 11.06
CA VAL A 68 10.92 2.05 12.03
C VAL A 68 11.07 2.52 13.47
N HIS A 69 11.93 3.51 13.77
CA HIS A 69 12.09 4.02 15.13
C HIS A 69 10.81 4.70 15.62
N THR A 70 10.29 5.65 14.85
CA THR A 70 9.06 6.37 15.18
C THR A 70 7.87 5.43 15.17
N PHE A 71 7.81 4.50 14.21
CA PHE A 71 6.75 3.49 14.12
C PHE A 71 6.74 2.57 15.33
N LYS A 72 7.88 2.04 15.77
CA LYS A 72 7.97 1.16 16.95
C LYS A 72 7.35 1.79 18.21
N LYS A 73 7.46 3.11 18.36
CA LYS A 73 6.82 3.85 19.47
C LYS A 73 5.34 4.15 19.23
N SER A 74 4.92 4.28 17.97
CA SER A 74 3.51 4.53 17.60
C SER A 74 2.75 3.26 17.23
N VAL A 75 3.40 2.09 17.11
CA VAL A 75 2.80 0.83 16.65
C VAL A 75 1.57 0.41 17.47
N LEU A 76 1.58 0.66 18.78
CA LEU A 76 0.44 0.31 19.63
C LEU A 76 -0.79 1.18 19.30
N ASN A 77 -0.58 2.47 18.99
CA ASN A 77 -1.66 3.37 18.56
C ASN A 77 -2.19 2.96 17.17
N ALA A 78 -1.30 2.65 16.23
CA ALA A 78 -1.67 2.13 14.92
C ALA A 78 -2.45 0.80 15.03
N PHE A 79 -1.99 -0.11 15.90
CA PHE A 79 -2.63 -1.40 16.14
C PHE A 79 -4.05 -1.27 16.73
N TYR A 80 -4.29 -0.31 17.63
CA TYR A 80 -5.66 -0.11 18.15
C TYR A 80 -6.66 0.24 17.04
N LEU A 81 -6.26 0.98 16.03
CA LEU A 81 -7.12 1.35 14.91
C LEU A 81 -7.16 0.24 13.84
N ALA A 82 -6.03 -0.36 13.51
CA ALA A 82 -5.91 -1.34 12.45
C ALA A 82 -6.28 -2.78 12.87
N GLY A 83 -6.19 -3.13 14.15
CA GLY A 83 -6.60 -4.44 14.68
C GLY A 83 -8.06 -4.42 15.15
N PRO A 84 -8.31 -4.20 16.47
CA PRO A 84 -9.69 -4.16 16.98
C PRO A 84 -10.51 -3.03 16.35
N GLY A 85 -9.89 -1.93 15.96
CA GLY A 85 -10.53 -0.80 15.30
C GLY A 85 -11.14 -1.16 13.94
N ILE A 86 -10.44 -1.94 13.12
CA ILE A 86 -10.99 -2.34 11.82
C ILE A 86 -12.16 -3.34 11.97
N VAL A 87 -12.09 -4.24 12.94
CA VAL A 87 -13.19 -5.18 13.20
C VAL A 87 -14.45 -4.41 13.63
N THR A 88 -14.30 -3.46 14.55
CA THR A 88 -15.42 -2.60 14.98
C THR A 88 -15.92 -1.72 13.84
N ALA A 89 -15.03 -1.15 13.03
CA ALA A 89 -15.40 -0.34 11.86
C ALA A 89 -16.15 -1.17 10.81
N THR A 90 -15.69 -2.39 10.51
CA THR A 90 -16.34 -3.33 9.58
C THR A 90 -17.76 -3.65 10.05
N VAL A 91 -17.92 -4.02 11.32
CA VAL A 91 -19.24 -4.33 11.89
C VAL A 91 -20.15 -3.10 11.88
N MET A 92 -19.67 -1.95 12.34
CA MET A 92 -20.48 -0.73 12.38
C MET A 92 -20.86 -0.22 10.99
N SER A 93 -19.95 -0.26 10.03
CA SER A 93 -20.21 0.13 8.63
C SER A 93 -21.19 -0.86 7.97
N GLY A 94 -21.02 -2.16 8.24
CA GLY A 94 -21.93 -3.20 7.76
C GLY A 94 -23.33 -3.03 8.34
N VAL A 95 -23.45 -2.79 9.66
CA VAL A 95 -24.77 -2.51 10.33
C VAL A 95 -25.41 -1.24 9.76
N ALA A 96 -24.62 -0.17 9.55
CA ALA A 96 -25.13 1.06 8.99
C ALA A 96 -25.64 0.85 7.56
N PHE A 97 -24.91 0.10 6.74
CA PHE A 97 -25.30 -0.22 5.37
C PHE A 97 -26.53 -1.16 5.34
N TRP A 98 -26.56 -2.17 6.20
CA TRP A 98 -27.74 -3.01 6.39
C TRP A 98 -28.99 -2.18 6.78
N GLY A 99 -28.83 -1.19 7.66
CA GLY A 99 -29.90 -0.25 8.00
C GLY A 99 -30.41 0.54 6.79
N LEU A 100 -29.53 0.97 5.89
CA LEU A 100 -29.93 1.61 4.62
C LEU A 100 -30.71 0.65 3.71
N ILE A 101 -30.28 -0.63 3.64
CA ILE A 101 -31.01 -1.65 2.88
C ILE A 101 -32.45 -1.83 3.45
N GLN A 102 -32.64 -1.82 4.76
CA GLN A 102 -33.97 -1.92 5.36
C GLN A 102 -34.87 -0.72 5.03
N VAL A 103 -34.28 0.47 4.87
CA VAL A 103 -35.05 1.70 4.57
C VAL A 103 -35.33 1.82 3.07
N PHE A 104 -34.38 1.50 2.20
CA PHE A 104 -34.44 1.71 0.74
C PHE A 104 -34.60 0.42 -0.06
N GLY A 105 -34.68 -0.73 0.59
CA GLY A 105 -34.81 -2.06 -0.05
C GLY A 105 -36.23 -2.62 -0.10
N GLY A 106 -37.27 -1.77 0.08
CA GLY A 106 -38.66 -2.17 -0.13
C GLY A 106 -39.00 -2.45 -1.59
N ASP A 107 -40.17 -3.03 -1.88
CA ASP A 107 -40.61 -3.37 -3.23
C ASP A 107 -40.50 -2.18 -4.20
N GLY A 108 -39.68 -2.34 -5.22
CA GLY A 108 -39.36 -1.28 -6.19
C GLY A 108 -38.37 -0.22 -5.70
N GLY A 109 -37.78 -0.39 -4.51
CA GLY A 109 -36.71 0.46 -3.98
C GLY A 109 -35.36 0.22 -4.68
N VAL A 110 -34.45 1.20 -4.57
CA VAL A 110 -33.13 1.17 -5.23
C VAL A 110 -32.24 0.04 -4.72
N LEU A 111 -32.42 -0.37 -3.44
CA LEU A 111 -31.73 -1.51 -2.81
C LEU A 111 -32.61 -2.76 -2.69
N SER A 112 -33.68 -2.85 -3.50
CA SER A 112 -34.59 -3.99 -3.44
C SER A 112 -33.90 -5.33 -3.76
N GLU A 113 -32.94 -5.34 -4.65
CA GLU A 113 -32.18 -6.55 -5.00
C GLU A 113 -31.27 -7.01 -3.85
N TRP A 114 -30.77 -6.11 -3.04
CA TRP A 114 -30.07 -6.50 -1.81
C TRP A 114 -31.01 -7.15 -0.78
N ASN A 115 -32.28 -6.80 -0.79
CA ASN A 115 -33.28 -7.30 0.14
C ASN A 115 -34.00 -8.55 -0.37
N SER A 116 -33.89 -8.88 -1.67
CA SER A 116 -34.47 -10.08 -2.27
C SER A 116 -33.71 -11.36 -1.91
N GLU A 117 -32.47 -11.24 -1.49
CA GLU A 117 -31.63 -12.35 -1.07
C GLU A 117 -32.03 -12.87 0.34
N ALA A 118 -31.71 -14.12 0.67
CA ALA A 118 -32.05 -14.68 1.99
C ALA A 118 -31.41 -13.91 3.13
N GLY A 119 -32.14 -13.68 4.23
CA GLY A 119 -31.79 -12.76 5.30
C GLY A 119 -30.36 -12.86 5.90
N ALA A 120 -29.75 -14.05 5.92
CA ALA A 120 -28.36 -14.23 6.35
C ALA A 120 -27.37 -13.67 5.33
N PHE A 121 -27.66 -13.74 4.03
CA PHE A 121 -26.82 -13.25 2.95
C PHE A 121 -26.72 -11.72 2.96
N ILE A 122 -27.84 -11.02 3.15
CA ILE A 122 -27.86 -9.55 3.25
C ILE A 122 -26.90 -9.05 4.33
N TRP A 123 -26.90 -9.72 5.46
CA TRP A 123 -26.06 -9.41 6.60
C TRP A 123 -24.57 -9.59 6.24
N LEU A 124 -24.23 -10.74 5.62
CA LEU A 124 -22.85 -11.03 5.21
C LEU A 124 -22.36 -10.10 4.10
N ALA A 125 -23.18 -9.80 3.11
CA ALA A 125 -22.85 -8.85 2.04
C ALA A 125 -22.65 -7.43 2.59
N SER A 126 -23.48 -7.03 3.57
CA SER A 126 -23.30 -5.75 4.27
C SER A 126 -22.01 -5.70 5.09
N MET A 127 -21.61 -6.82 5.74
CA MET A 127 -20.34 -6.92 6.45
C MET A 127 -19.16 -6.88 5.46
N LEU A 128 -19.26 -7.54 4.31
CA LEU A 128 -18.27 -7.49 3.23
C LEU A 128 -18.08 -6.05 2.72
N PHE A 129 -19.18 -5.33 2.48
CA PHE A 129 -19.14 -3.91 2.16
C PHE A 129 -18.42 -3.10 3.26
N GLY A 130 -18.76 -3.36 4.53
CA GLY A 130 -18.10 -2.76 5.68
C GLY A 130 -16.60 -3.01 5.74
N ALA A 131 -16.13 -4.22 5.41
CA ALA A 131 -14.71 -4.56 5.39
C ALA A 131 -13.95 -3.76 4.32
N VAL A 132 -14.50 -3.72 3.10
CA VAL A 132 -13.87 -2.97 1.99
C VAL A 132 -13.81 -1.47 2.27
N VAL A 133 -14.91 -0.89 2.79
CA VAL A 133 -14.98 0.55 3.12
C VAL A 133 -14.07 0.91 4.30
N SER A 134 -13.73 -0.04 5.17
CA SER A 134 -12.90 0.23 6.35
C SER A 134 -11.41 0.37 6.04
N ALA A 135 -10.93 -0.13 4.89
CA ALA A 135 -9.57 0.09 4.43
C ALA A 135 -9.29 1.58 4.19
N THR A 136 -8.12 2.07 4.63
CA THR A 136 -7.73 3.50 4.53
C THR A 136 -6.40 3.66 3.81
N ASP A 137 -6.29 4.69 2.99
CA ASP A 137 -5.07 5.05 2.25
C ASP A 137 -4.58 6.44 2.70
N PRO A 138 -3.38 6.56 3.27
CA PRO A 138 -2.89 7.83 3.81
C PRO A 138 -2.02 8.62 2.84
N VAL A 139 -1.66 8.07 1.66
CA VAL A 139 -0.59 8.61 0.81
C VAL A 139 -0.74 10.10 0.56
N ALA A 140 -1.91 10.55 0.11
CA ALA A 140 -2.15 11.97 -0.17
C ALA A 140 -2.11 12.85 1.10
N VAL A 141 -2.62 12.36 2.23
CA VAL A 141 -2.62 13.12 3.49
C VAL A 141 -1.22 13.23 4.06
N VAL A 142 -0.45 12.16 4.03
CA VAL A 142 0.93 12.16 4.54
C VAL A 142 1.83 13.05 3.68
N ALA A 143 1.69 12.99 2.36
CA ALA A 143 2.41 13.89 1.45
C ALA A 143 2.10 15.36 1.78
N LEU A 144 0.82 15.71 1.96
CA LEU A 144 0.39 17.04 2.34
C LEU A 144 0.91 17.45 3.73
N LEU A 145 0.90 16.55 4.71
CA LEU A 145 1.46 16.83 6.05
C LEU A 145 2.97 17.08 6.01
N LYS A 146 3.70 16.34 5.17
CA LYS A 146 5.15 16.57 4.93
C LYS A 146 5.38 17.94 4.29
N GLU A 147 4.61 18.29 3.27
CA GLU A 147 4.68 19.59 2.58
C GLU A 147 4.36 20.75 3.52
N LEU A 148 3.34 20.63 4.35
CA LEU A 148 2.94 21.64 5.33
C LEU A 148 3.87 21.70 6.56
N GLY A 149 4.85 20.80 6.67
CA GLY A 149 5.79 20.74 7.79
C GLY A 149 5.18 20.30 9.12
N ALA A 150 4.12 19.51 9.06
CA ALA A 150 3.48 18.94 10.25
C ALA A 150 4.39 17.90 10.95
N SER A 151 4.00 17.47 12.15
CA SER A 151 4.80 16.56 12.97
C SER A 151 5.07 15.23 12.28
N LYS A 152 6.34 14.81 12.20
CA LYS A 152 6.75 13.49 11.70
C LYS A 152 6.06 12.35 12.46
N LYS A 153 5.83 12.51 13.77
CA LYS A 153 5.13 11.52 14.62
C LYS A 153 3.71 11.25 14.13
N LEU A 154 2.99 12.31 13.72
CA LEU A 154 1.64 12.21 13.17
C LEU A 154 1.66 11.52 11.80
N GLY A 155 2.57 11.91 10.91
CA GLY A 155 2.73 11.27 9.60
C GLY A 155 2.98 9.75 9.73
N THR A 156 3.97 9.36 10.53
CA THR A 156 4.31 7.94 10.75
C THR A 156 3.18 7.15 11.43
N LEU A 157 2.39 7.77 12.31
CA LEU A 157 1.21 7.13 12.89
C LEU A 157 0.16 6.82 11.81
N ILE A 158 -0.12 7.78 10.94
CA ILE A 158 -1.10 7.63 9.86
C ILE A 158 -0.61 6.61 8.83
N GLU A 159 0.67 6.66 8.43
CA GLU A 159 1.30 5.66 7.54
C GLU A 159 1.21 4.26 8.14
N GLY A 160 1.61 4.11 9.40
CA GLY A 160 1.60 2.82 10.08
C GLY A 160 0.20 2.27 10.37
N GLU A 161 -0.77 3.14 10.67
CA GLU A 161 -2.18 2.74 10.82
C GLU A 161 -2.70 2.16 9.52
N SER A 162 -2.49 2.85 8.40
CA SER A 162 -2.98 2.39 7.11
C SER A 162 -2.29 1.11 6.65
N LEU A 163 -0.97 1.02 6.77
CA LEU A 163 -0.22 -0.18 6.41
C LEU A 163 -0.74 -1.44 7.13
N LEU A 164 -1.00 -1.33 8.44
CA LEU A 164 -1.59 -2.43 9.21
C LEU A 164 -3.07 -2.65 8.87
N ASN A 165 -3.81 -1.57 8.60
CA ASN A 165 -5.22 -1.59 8.24
C ASN A 165 -5.45 -2.31 6.91
N ASP A 166 -4.63 -2.05 5.90
CA ASP A 166 -4.71 -2.72 4.61
C ASP A 166 -4.54 -4.23 4.75
N GLY A 167 -3.54 -4.66 5.53
CA GLY A 167 -3.34 -6.07 5.82
C GLY A 167 -4.51 -6.73 6.55
N THR A 168 -5.07 -6.06 7.55
CA THR A 168 -6.18 -6.59 8.35
C THR A 168 -7.51 -6.51 7.61
N ALA A 169 -7.73 -5.48 6.78
CA ALA A 169 -8.92 -5.35 5.93
C ALA A 169 -9.01 -6.47 4.90
N ILE A 170 -7.88 -6.80 4.25
CA ILE A 170 -7.82 -7.89 3.28
C ILE A 170 -8.09 -9.24 3.95
N VAL A 171 -7.58 -9.48 5.16
CA VAL A 171 -7.92 -10.71 5.91
C VAL A 171 -9.41 -10.75 6.26
N ALA A 172 -9.99 -9.65 6.73
CA ALA A 172 -11.43 -9.56 7.00
C ALA A 172 -12.26 -9.78 5.72
N PHE A 173 -11.84 -9.17 4.62
CA PHE A 173 -12.44 -9.36 3.30
C PHE A 173 -12.37 -10.82 2.85
N ALA A 174 -11.20 -11.47 2.90
CA ALA A 174 -11.01 -12.85 2.47
C ALA A 174 -11.88 -13.84 3.28
N LEU A 175 -12.01 -13.60 4.59
CA LEU A 175 -12.88 -14.38 5.45
C LEU A 175 -14.37 -14.19 5.08
N LEU A 176 -14.80 -12.97 4.82
CA LEU A 176 -16.20 -12.68 4.51
C LEU A 176 -16.57 -13.11 3.08
N ILE A 177 -15.71 -12.88 2.10
CA ILE A 177 -15.97 -13.31 0.71
C ILE A 177 -16.02 -14.85 0.63
N GLY A 178 -15.14 -15.55 1.34
CA GLY A 178 -15.15 -17.01 1.42
C GLY A 178 -16.47 -17.55 1.97
N VAL A 179 -17.07 -16.88 2.97
CA VAL A 179 -18.40 -17.26 3.49
C VAL A 179 -19.51 -16.91 2.50
N VAL A 180 -19.45 -15.74 1.86
CA VAL A 180 -20.44 -15.29 0.88
C VAL A 180 -20.44 -16.17 -0.37
N THR A 181 -19.25 -16.63 -0.81
CA THR A 181 -19.10 -17.51 -1.99
C THR A 181 -19.24 -19.00 -1.67
N GLY A 182 -19.56 -19.37 -0.41
CA GLY A 182 -19.75 -20.77 0.00
C GLY A 182 -18.46 -21.60 0.09
N ALA A 183 -17.28 -20.96 0.05
CA ALA A 183 -16.04 -21.66 0.34
C ALA A 183 -15.99 -22.03 1.83
N GLU A 184 -15.84 -23.32 2.16
CA GLU A 184 -15.81 -23.83 3.54
C GLU A 184 -14.56 -23.30 4.30
N VAL A 185 -14.64 -22.06 4.80
CA VAL A 185 -13.56 -21.46 5.60
C VAL A 185 -13.66 -21.86 7.07
N PHE A 186 -14.81 -22.39 7.52
CA PHE A 186 -15.10 -22.65 8.93
C PHE A 186 -15.68 -24.05 9.18
N THR A 187 -14.89 -25.09 9.02
CA THR A 187 -15.22 -26.46 9.49
C THR A 187 -14.84 -26.63 10.95
N GLY A 188 -15.62 -26.08 11.86
CA GLY A 188 -15.38 -26.28 13.28
C GLY A 188 -16.68 -26.17 14.10
N THR A 189 -16.90 -27.11 15.01
CA THR A 189 -18.03 -27.19 15.96
C THR A 189 -18.04 -26.06 17.01
N GLY A 190 -17.57 -24.86 16.69
CA GLY A 190 -17.51 -23.71 17.57
C GLY A 190 -18.41 -22.54 17.15
N SER A 191 -18.58 -21.56 18.03
CA SER A 191 -19.26 -20.32 17.67
C SER A 191 -18.57 -19.67 16.47
N PHE A 192 -19.35 -19.26 15.45
CA PHE A 192 -18.87 -18.56 14.24
C PHE A 192 -17.88 -17.43 14.57
N ILE A 193 -18.22 -16.60 15.57
CA ILE A 193 -17.35 -15.47 16.00
C ILE A 193 -16.02 -15.97 16.56
N GLY A 194 -16.02 -17.04 17.36
CA GLY A 194 -14.78 -17.61 17.92
C GLY A 194 -13.88 -18.21 16.84
N SER A 195 -14.45 -18.96 15.90
CA SER A 195 -13.71 -19.54 14.79
C SER A 195 -13.15 -18.47 13.84
N ALA A 196 -13.91 -17.43 13.55
CA ALA A 196 -13.48 -16.27 12.75
C ALA A 196 -12.33 -15.51 13.42
N ALA A 197 -12.41 -15.24 14.73
CA ALA A 197 -11.36 -14.54 15.47
C ALA A 197 -10.05 -15.36 15.53
N ILE A 198 -10.15 -16.67 15.74
CA ILE A 198 -8.97 -17.57 15.73
C ILE A 198 -8.38 -17.66 14.31
N GLY A 199 -9.24 -17.78 13.28
CA GLY A 199 -8.83 -17.79 11.88
C GLY A 199 -8.10 -16.51 11.50
N PHE A 200 -8.67 -15.35 11.83
CA PHE A 200 -8.08 -14.04 11.63
C PHE A 200 -6.67 -13.94 12.26
N GLY A 201 -6.55 -14.33 13.53
CA GLY A 201 -5.27 -14.30 14.23
C GLY A 201 -4.24 -15.27 13.64
N LYS A 202 -4.64 -16.49 13.28
CA LYS A 202 -3.74 -17.50 12.67
C LYS A 202 -3.27 -17.05 11.28
N ILE A 203 -4.19 -16.65 10.42
CA ILE A 203 -3.88 -16.22 9.05
C ILE A 203 -2.96 -15.02 9.06
N GLY A 204 -3.22 -14.04 9.93
CA GLY A 204 -2.39 -12.85 10.04
C GLY A 204 -1.01 -13.10 10.64
N ALA A 205 -0.95 -13.78 11.79
CA ALA A 205 0.32 -14.05 12.47
C ALA A 205 1.24 -14.96 11.64
N ALA A 206 0.70 -16.01 11.01
CA ALA A 206 1.49 -16.90 10.17
C ALA A 206 2.06 -16.19 8.95
N GLY A 207 1.25 -15.36 8.26
CA GLY A 207 1.72 -14.54 7.14
C GLY A 207 2.87 -13.63 7.56
N GLY A 208 2.70 -12.90 8.67
CA GLY A 208 3.76 -12.04 9.22
C GLY A 208 5.06 -12.79 9.55
N LEU A 209 4.98 -13.97 10.17
CA LEU A 209 6.15 -14.80 10.49
C LEU A 209 6.89 -15.26 9.22
N ILE A 210 6.16 -15.68 8.18
CA ILE A 210 6.76 -16.05 6.88
C ILE A 210 7.45 -14.84 6.25
N GLY A 211 6.82 -13.65 6.29
CA GLY A 211 7.40 -12.40 5.79
C GLY A 211 8.70 -12.04 6.50
N VAL A 212 8.75 -12.14 7.84
CA VAL A 212 9.98 -11.94 8.62
C VAL A 212 11.05 -12.96 8.22
N PHE A 213 10.71 -14.24 8.14
CA PHE A 213 11.66 -15.30 7.83
C PHE A 213 12.29 -15.13 6.44
N LEU A 214 11.46 -14.94 5.42
CA LEU A 214 11.95 -14.72 4.05
C LEU A 214 12.69 -13.38 3.92
N GLY A 215 12.28 -12.36 4.65
CA GLY A 215 12.99 -11.08 4.74
C GLY A 215 14.40 -11.22 5.31
N LEU A 216 14.57 -12.03 6.36
CA LEU A 216 15.90 -12.32 6.90
C LEU A 216 16.78 -13.08 5.90
N ILE A 217 16.21 -14.02 5.14
CA ILE A 217 16.92 -14.73 4.06
C ILE A 217 17.35 -13.72 2.98
N ALA A 218 16.45 -12.84 2.55
CA ALA A 218 16.77 -11.81 1.56
C ALA A 218 17.90 -10.89 2.02
N ILE A 219 17.86 -10.46 3.30
CA ILE A 219 18.94 -9.65 3.90
C ILE A 219 20.27 -10.38 3.89
N LEU A 220 20.28 -11.69 4.21
CA LEU A 220 21.50 -12.52 4.16
C LEU A 220 22.03 -12.64 2.73
N TRP A 221 21.15 -12.64 1.73
CA TRP A 221 21.55 -12.69 0.34
C TRP A 221 22.09 -11.32 -0.12
N VAL A 222 21.34 -10.24 0.10
CA VAL A 222 21.75 -8.86 -0.26
C VAL A 222 23.09 -8.51 0.38
N LYS A 223 23.35 -8.93 1.64
CA LYS A 223 24.65 -8.75 2.31
C LYS A 223 25.84 -9.32 1.51
N LYS A 224 25.63 -10.37 0.70
CA LYS A 224 26.68 -10.99 -0.12
C LYS A 224 26.86 -10.30 -1.48
N VAL A 225 25.92 -9.51 -1.89
CA VAL A 225 26.00 -8.66 -3.08
C VAL A 225 26.68 -7.37 -2.67
N PHE A 226 27.64 -6.92 -3.44
CA PHE A 226 28.38 -5.69 -3.14
C PHE A 226 28.21 -4.70 -4.28
N ASN A 227 27.58 -3.58 -4.00
CA ASN A 227 27.45 -2.40 -4.87
C ASN A 227 26.91 -2.67 -6.29
N ASP A 228 25.96 -3.63 -6.41
CA ASP A 228 25.26 -3.91 -7.65
C ASP A 228 23.76 -3.58 -7.51
N PRO A 229 23.34 -2.38 -7.96
CA PRO A 229 21.97 -1.93 -7.85
C PRO A 229 20.96 -2.88 -8.50
N MET A 230 21.33 -3.47 -9.65
CA MET A 230 20.42 -4.34 -10.39
C MET A 230 20.14 -5.63 -9.63
N ILE A 231 21.18 -6.25 -9.07
CA ILE A 231 21.02 -7.48 -8.30
C ILE A 231 20.32 -7.21 -6.98
N GLU A 232 20.74 -6.17 -6.23
CA GLU A 232 20.15 -5.87 -4.93
C GLU A 232 18.65 -5.54 -5.05
N ILE A 233 18.25 -4.72 -6.02
CA ILE A 233 16.84 -4.39 -6.28
C ILE A 233 16.07 -5.62 -6.74
N THR A 234 16.64 -6.42 -7.64
CA THR A 234 16.00 -7.64 -8.15
C THR A 234 15.74 -8.65 -7.03
N VAL A 235 16.71 -8.86 -6.12
CA VAL A 235 16.53 -9.76 -4.97
C VAL A 235 15.36 -9.29 -4.10
N VAL A 236 15.28 -8.00 -3.81
CA VAL A 236 14.18 -7.45 -2.99
C VAL A 236 12.83 -7.58 -3.72
N LEU A 237 12.79 -7.27 -5.02
CA LEU A 237 11.59 -7.39 -5.85
C LEU A 237 11.09 -8.84 -5.91
N VAL A 238 11.98 -9.78 -6.25
CA VAL A 238 11.61 -11.20 -6.30
C VAL A 238 11.17 -11.71 -4.93
N THR A 239 11.82 -11.26 -3.84
CA THR A 239 11.43 -11.66 -2.50
C THR A 239 10.03 -11.15 -2.14
N SER A 240 9.67 -9.92 -2.51
CA SER A 240 8.34 -9.38 -2.24
C SER A 240 7.24 -10.22 -2.91
N TYR A 241 7.39 -10.54 -4.19
CA TYR A 241 6.45 -11.42 -4.89
C TYR A 241 6.46 -12.85 -4.36
N ALA A 242 7.65 -13.38 -4.00
CA ALA A 242 7.76 -14.73 -3.45
C ALA A 242 7.06 -14.84 -2.09
N VAL A 243 7.19 -13.85 -1.20
CA VAL A 243 6.47 -13.81 0.09
C VAL A 243 4.97 -13.85 -0.14
N PHE A 244 4.48 -12.99 -1.03
CA PHE A 244 3.05 -12.94 -1.32
C PHE A 244 2.54 -14.27 -1.87
N PHE A 245 3.21 -14.82 -2.90
CA PHE A 245 2.83 -16.07 -3.54
C PHE A 245 2.92 -17.27 -2.58
N ILE A 246 3.98 -17.37 -1.79
CA ILE A 246 4.16 -18.47 -0.83
C ILE A 246 3.10 -18.42 0.26
N CYS A 247 2.77 -17.24 0.78
CA CYS A 247 1.73 -17.09 1.79
C CYS A 247 0.35 -17.47 1.24
N GLU A 248 -0.06 -16.90 0.09
CA GLU A 248 -1.40 -17.10 -0.46
C GLU A 248 -1.59 -18.50 -1.04
N HIS A 249 -0.61 -18.98 -1.82
CA HIS A 249 -0.77 -20.21 -2.60
C HIS A 249 -0.38 -21.49 -1.84
N PHE A 250 0.73 -21.46 -1.08
CA PHE A 250 1.19 -22.69 -0.40
C PHE A 250 0.65 -22.81 1.02
N PHE A 251 0.59 -21.73 1.78
CA PHE A 251 0.19 -21.77 3.18
C PHE A 251 -1.23 -21.31 3.43
N HIS A 252 -1.90 -20.73 2.44
CA HIS A 252 -3.24 -20.15 2.55
C HIS A 252 -3.36 -19.19 3.75
N VAL A 253 -2.34 -18.32 3.90
CA VAL A 253 -2.27 -17.28 4.92
C VAL A 253 -2.09 -15.92 4.27
N SER A 254 -2.28 -14.83 5.01
CA SER A 254 -2.23 -13.48 4.45
C SER A 254 -0.85 -13.12 3.88
N GLY A 255 -0.75 -13.06 2.55
CA GLY A 255 0.41 -12.57 1.83
C GLY A 255 0.66 -11.09 2.08
N VAL A 256 -0.41 -10.33 2.31
CA VAL A 256 -0.33 -8.89 2.61
C VAL A 256 0.36 -8.62 3.93
N LEU A 257 -0.03 -9.31 5.01
CA LEU A 257 0.67 -9.19 6.31
C LEU A 257 2.10 -9.74 6.24
N GLY A 258 2.35 -10.72 5.35
CA GLY A 258 3.70 -11.16 5.01
C GLY A 258 4.53 -10.04 4.38
N LEU A 259 3.97 -9.30 3.43
CA LEU A 259 4.63 -8.14 2.79
C LEU A 259 4.86 -6.99 3.75
N VAL A 260 3.90 -6.67 4.61
CA VAL A 260 4.06 -5.67 5.68
C VAL A 260 5.25 -6.02 6.56
N ALA A 261 5.31 -7.27 7.02
CA ALA A 261 6.40 -7.74 7.86
C ALA A 261 7.75 -7.72 7.14
N LEU A 262 7.79 -8.14 5.87
CA LEU A 262 8.97 -8.02 5.00
C LEU A 262 9.44 -6.57 4.87
N GLY A 263 8.53 -5.64 4.53
CA GLY A 263 8.83 -4.22 4.37
C GLY A 263 9.43 -3.62 5.65
N ILE A 264 8.82 -3.87 6.81
CA ILE A 264 9.31 -3.39 8.12
C ILE A 264 10.70 -3.99 8.45
N VAL A 265 10.93 -5.28 8.16
CA VAL A 265 12.24 -5.93 8.37
C VAL A 265 13.30 -5.33 7.46
N MET A 266 12.96 -5.08 6.20
CA MET A 266 13.86 -4.43 5.24
C MET A 266 14.13 -2.97 5.61
N ALA A 267 13.13 -2.20 6.06
CA ALA A 267 13.30 -0.84 6.56
C ALA A 267 14.19 -0.76 7.81
N GLY A 268 14.03 -1.73 8.75
CA GLY A 268 14.76 -1.73 10.01
C GLY A 268 16.17 -2.30 9.93
N ILE A 269 16.29 -3.53 9.42
CA ILE A 269 17.55 -4.28 9.38
C ILE A 269 18.17 -4.22 7.98
N GLY A 270 17.34 -4.31 6.94
CA GLY A 270 17.77 -4.38 5.54
C GLY A 270 18.46 -3.11 5.08
N ARG A 271 17.96 -1.94 5.45
CA ARG A 271 18.48 -0.62 5.04
C ARG A 271 19.98 -0.47 5.28
N THR A 272 20.50 -0.96 6.40
CA THR A 272 21.94 -0.92 6.70
C THR A 272 22.74 -2.06 6.08
N ARG A 273 22.09 -3.03 5.40
CA ARG A 273 22.72 -4.16 4.70
C ARG A 273 22.74 -4.00 3.18
N ILE A 274 21.92 -3.11 2.67
CA ILE A 274 21.96 -2.63 1.30
C ILE A 274 23.23 -1.79 1.14
N SER A 275 23.86 -1.87 -0.03
CA SER A 275 25.02 -1.05 -0.33
C SER A 275 24.69 0.44 -0.24
N PRO A 276 25.54 1.28 0.36
CA PRO A 276 25.23 2.69 0.61
C PRO A 276 24.94 3.50 -0.67
N GLU A 277 25.50 3.11 -1.79
CA GLU A 277 25.27 3.75 -3.09
C GLU A 277 23.94 3.32 -3.71
N VAL A 278 23.46 2.13 -3.35
CA VAL A 278 22.20 1.54 -3.86
C VAL A 278 20.99 1.97 -3.03
N GLU A 279 21.18 2.27 -1.76
CA GLU A 279 20.08 2.57 -0.80
C GLU A 279 19.16 3.70 -1.28
N HIS A 280 19.75 4.80 -1.77
CA HIS A 280 18.98 5.93 -2.27
C HIS A 280 18.21 5.56 -3.55
N PHE A 281 18.88 4.92 -4.50
CA PHE A 281 18.27 4.50 -5.76
C PHE A 281 17.17 3.44 -5.55
N MET A 282 17.36 2.52 -4.61
CA MET A 282 16.34 1.53 -4.26
C MET A 282 15.08 2.21 -3.69
N HIS A 283 15.23 3.25 -2.88
CA HIS A 283 14.08 3.99 -2.34
C HIS A 283 13.31 4.72 -3.45
N GLU A 284 14.02 5.44 -4.33
CA GLU A 284 13.42 6.13 -5.48
C GLU A 284 12.75 5.15 -6.46
N PHE A 285 13.37 3.98 -6.68
CA PHE A 285 12.81 2.93 -7.53
C PHE A 285 11.45 2.45 -7.00
N TRP A 286 11.36 2.11 -5.71
CA TRP A 286 10.12 1.62 -5.12
C TRP A 286 9.03 2.70 -5.09
N GLU A 287 9.38 3.94 -4.79
CA GLU A 287 8.46 5.08 -4.84
C GLU A 287 7.89 5.28 -6.25
N LEU A 288 8.74 5.24 -7.28
CA LEU A 288 8.32 5.36 -8.68
C LEU A 288 7.39 4.23 -9.09
N VAL A 289 7.77 2.98 -8.80
CA VAL A 289 6.97 1.81 -9.22
C VAL A 289 5.62 1.78 -8.49
N ALA A 290 5.58 2.13 -7.22
CA ALA A 290 4.34 2.26 -6.46
C ALA A 290 3.45 3.40 -7.00
N PHE A 291 4.02 4.54 -7.35
CA PHE A 291 3.28 5.63 -7.99
C PHE A 291 2.63 5.18 -9.30
N VAL A 292 3.40 4.52 -10.18
CA VAL A 292 2.89 3.99 -11.45
C VAL A 292 1.79 2.96 -11.23
N ALA A 293 1.98 2.03 -10.26
CA ALA A 293 0.97 1.04 -9.89
C ALA A 293 -0.35 1.69 -9.46
N ASN A 294 -0.29 2.70 -8.58
CA ASN A 294 -1.46 3.45 -8.15
C ASN A 294 -2.18 4.12 -9.34
N VAL A 295 -1.45 4.79 -10.23
CA VAL A 295 -2.02 5.45 -11.41
C VAL A 295 -2.75 4.44 -12.29
N ILE A 296 -2.14 3.28 -12.55
CA ILE A 296 -2.75 2.21 -13.38
C ILE A 296 -4.03 1.70 -12.72
N ILE A 297 -4.03 1.42 -11.42
CA ILE A 297 -5.23 0.95 -10.70
C ILE A 297 -6.36 1.98 -10.84
N PHE A 298 -6.10 3.25 -10.58
CA PHE A 298 -7.13 4.29 -10.71
C PHE A 298 -7.68 4.42 -12.13
N ILE A 299 -6.83 4.30 -13.16
CA ILE A 299 -7.26 4.32 -14.58
C ILE A 299 -8.15 3.11 -14.88
N VAL A 300 -7.69 1.90 -14.53
CA VAL A 300 -8.44 0.66 -14.82
C VAL A 300 -9.80 0.69 -14.12
N VAL A 301 -9.83 1.00 -12.83
CA VAL A 301 -11.08 1.09 -12.07
C VAL A 301 -12.01 2.15 -12.67
N GLY A 302 -11.47 3.33 -13.04
CA GLY A 302 -12.25 4.37 -13.70
C GLY A 302 -12.89 3.90 -15.02
N VAL A 303 -12.17 3.09 -15.78
CA VAL A 303 -12.68 2.48 -17.03
C VAL A 303 -13.79 1.47 -16.72
N VAL A 304 -13.56 0.55 -15.76
CA VAL A 304 -14.56 -0.48 -15.38
C VAL A 304 -15.85 0.17 -14.89
N ILE A 305 -15.76 1.16 -14.00
CA ILE A 305 -16.94 1.90 -13.50
C ILE A 305 -17.69 2.57 -14.65
N ALA A 306 -16.95 3.26 -15.51
CA ALA A 306 -17.57 3.99 -16.61
C ALA A 306 -18.23 3.08 -17.64
N GLN A 307 -17.82 1.83 -17.78
CA GLN A 307 -18.45 0.84 -18.66
C GLN A 307 -19.66 0.17 -18.03
N ASN A 308 -19.57 -0.20 -16.75
CA ASN A 308 -20.52 -1.12 -16.13
C ASN A 308 -21.50 -0.44 -15.17
N ALA A 309 -21.12 0.66 -14.52
CA ALA A 309 -22.01 1.34 -13.59
C ALA A 309 -23.11 2.12 -14.34
N ASN A 310 -24.37 1.78 -14.06
CA ASN A 310 -25.55 2.52 -14.51
C ASN A 310 -26.28 3.13 -13.31
N PRO A 311 -25.70 4.16 -12.63
CA PRO A 311 -26.29 4.72 -11.44
C PRO A 311 -27.59 5.48 -11.73
N THR A 312 -28.57 5.31 -10.87
CA THR A 312 -29.78 6.12 -10.84
C THR A 312 -29.57 7.35 -9.95
N GLY A 313 -30.46 8.36 -10.04
CA GLY A 313 -30.40 9.52 -9.15
C GLY A 313 -30.43 9.16 -7.66
N MET A 314 -31.10 8.06 -7.30
CA MET A 314 -31.17 7.58 -5.91
C MET A 314 -29.88 6.90 -5.47
N ASP A 315 -29.10 6.29 -6.36
CA ASP A 315 -27.79 5.72 -6.00
C ASP A 315 -26.82 6.80 -5.53
N PHE A 316 -26.90 8.02 -6.09
CA PHE A 316 -26.13 9.17 -5.59
C PHE A 316 -26.56 9.61 -4.19
N LEU A 317 -27.88 9.54 -3.86
CA LEU A 317 -28.34 9.80 -2.50
C LEU A 317 -27.79 8.76 -1.51
N ILE A 318 -27.84 7.47 -1.89
CA ILE A 318 -27.29 6.38 -1.07
C ILE A 318 -25.78 6.59 -0.88
N LEU A 319 -25.05 6.92 -1.95
CA LEU A 319 -23.63 7.24 -1.88
C LEU A 319 -23.35 8.37 -0.89
N ALA A 320 -24.14 9.47 -0.92
CA ALA A 320 -23.98 10.56 0.04
C ALA A 320 -24.27 10.13 1.49
N LEU A 321 -25.31 9.31 1.72
CA LEU A 321 -25.63 8.79 3.03
C LEU A 321 -24.54 7.85 3.56
N VAL A 322 -24.02 6.96 2.72
CA VAL A 322 -22.91 6.07 3.06
C VAL A 322 -21.66 6.88 3.37
N TYR A 323 -21.34 7.90 2.55
CA TYR A 323 -20.19 8.77 2.80
C TYR A 323 -20.26 9.45 4.18
N VAL A 324 -21.41 10.00 4.56
CA VAL A 324 -21.61 10.55 5.91
C VAL A 324 -21.53 9.45 6.97
N GLY A 325 -22.14 8.30 6.71
CA GLY A 325 -22.14 7.13 7.60
C GLY A 325 -20.74 6.66 7.97
N ILE A 326 -19.84 6.51 6.98
CA ILE A 326 -18.45 6.07 7.24
C ILE A 326 -17.66 7.06 8.09
N HIS A 327 -17.90 8.38 7.92
CA HIS A 327 -17.26 9.39 8.75
C HIS A 327 -17.77 9.35 10.19
N LEU A 328 -19.07 9.10 10.41
CA LEU A 328 -19.62 8.89 11.74
C LEU A 328 -19.07 7.63 12.39
N VAL A 329 -19.02 6.51 11.65
CA VAL A 329 -18.42 5.26 12.13
C VAL A 329 -16.96 5.48 12.53
N ARG A 330 -16.19 6.16 11.69
CA ARG A 330 -14.78 6.49 11.97
C ARG A 330 -14.64 7.38 13.19
N ALA A 331 -15.54 8.37 13.39
CA ALA A 331 -15.55 9.23 14.57
C ALA A 331 -15.84 8.43 15.86
N ILE A 332 -16.81 7.54 15.83
CA ILE A 332 -17.15 6.69 16.97
C ILE A 332 -16.00 5.72 17.28
N ASN A 333 -15.43 5.09 16.25
CA ASN A 333 -14.29 4.18 16.38
C ASN A 333 -13.07 4.90 17.00
N MET A 334 -12.71 6.07 16.46
CA MET A 334 -11.65 6.91 17.02
C MET A 334 -11.95 7.29 18.46
N GLY A 335 -13.17 7.73 18.77
CA GLY A 335 -13.59 8.10 20.13
C GLY A 335 -13.50 6.95 21.12
N THR A 336 -13.83 5.73 20.70
CA THR A 336 -13.77 4.52 21.53
C THR A 336 -12.33 4.18 21.92
N PHE A 337 -11.40 4.24 20.99
CA PHE A 337 -9.99 3.89 21.25
C PHE A 337 -9.14 5.09 21.73
N TYR A 338 -9.61 6.33 21.61
CA TYR A 338 -8.88 7.54 21.99
C TYR A 338 -8.30 7.50 23.42
N PRO A 339 -9.03 7.05 24.47
CA PRO A 339 -8.49 7.00 25.84
C PRO A 339 -7.28 6.08 25.97
N LEU A 340 -7.22 5.00 25.19
CA LEU A 340 -6.10 4.06 25.14
C LEU A 340 -4.94 4.67 24.37
N MET A 341 -5.22 5.27 23.21
CA MET A 341 -4.21 5.89 22.34
C MET A 341 -3.54 7.10 22.97
N LYS A 342 -4.27 7.86 23.82
CA LYS A 342 -3.71 8.98 24.56
C LYS A 342 -2.60 8.54 25.53
N LYS A 343 -2.64 7.31 26.04
CA LYS A 343 -1.67 6.76 27.01
C LYS A 343 -0.59 5.91 26.37
N ALA A 344 -0.77 5.48 25.13
CA ALA A 344 0.13 4.55 24.44
C ALA A 344 1.22 5.31 23.65
N GLY A 345 2.43 4.80 23.67
CA GLY A 345 3.57 5.32 22.89
C GLY A 345 3.86 6.79 23.14
N TYR A 346 3.84 7.60 22.07
CA TYR A 346 3.98 9.07 22.17
C TYR A 346 2.73 9.77 22.72
N GLY A 347 1.62 9.04 22.90
CA GLY A 347 0.30 9.64 23.12
C GLY A 347 -0.29 10.25 21.83
N LEU A 348 -1.61 10.45 21.84
CA LEU A 348 -2.31 11.10 20.73
C LEU A 348 -2.97 12.39 21.24
N PRO A 349 -2.48 13.59 20.86
CA PRO A 349 -3.16 14.85 21.15
C PRO A 349 -4.52 14.93 20.46
N GLY A 350 -5.51 15.61 21.09
CA GLY A 350 -6.85 15.71 20.49
C GLY A 350 -6.88 16.36 19.11
N LYS A 351 -6.00 17.32 18.84
CA LYS A 351 -5.87 17.94 17.51
C LYS A 351 -5.39 16.95 16.45
N ASP A 352 -4.42 16.13 16.80
CA ASP A 352 -3.89 15.09 15.92
C ASP A 352 -4.95 14.00 15.65
N ALA A 353 -5.74 13.64 16.67
CA ALA A 353 -6.86 12.71 16.53
C ALA A 353 -7.90 13.19 15.51
N ILE A 354 -8.18 14.49 15.46
CA ILE A 354 -9.09 15.08 14.45
C ILE A 354 -8.52 14.93 13.04
N VAL A 355 -7.20 15.12 12.88
CA VAL A 355 -6.54 14.94 11.58
C VAL A 355 -6.55 13.46 11.16
N VAL A 356 -6.27 12.53 12.08
CA VAL A 356 -6.34 11.08 11.82
C VAL A 356 -7.77 10.65 11.44
N TRP A 357 -8.79 11.23 12.09
CA TRP A 357 -10.18 10.98 11.76
C TRP A 357 -10.56 11.46 10.36
N TRP A 358 -10.25 12.74 10.03
CA TRP A 358 -10.65 13.34 8.77
C TRP A 358 -9.76 12.92 7.59
N GLY A 359 -8.48 12.67 7.86
CA GLY A 359 -7.49 12.26 6.88
C GLY A 359 -7.54 10.78 6.48
N ALA A 360 -8.48 10.01 6.99
CA ALA A 360 -8.67 8.61 6.60
C ALA A 360 -9.30 8.51 5.20
N LEU A 361 -8.50 8.68 4.16
CA LEU A 361 -8.92 8.53 2.77
C LEU A 361 -9.17 7.06 2.44
N ARG A 362 -9.84 6.80 1.33
CA ARG A 362 -9.97 5.46 0.74
C ARG A 362 -9.18 5.43 -0.56
N GLY A 363 -8.46 4.33 -0.81
CA GLY A 363 -7.48 4.27 -1.87
C GLY A 363 -7.64 3.08 -2.81
N ALA A 364 -6.53 2.78 -3.49
CA ALA A 364 -6.45 1.75 -4.52
C ALA A 364 -6.83 0.34 -4.03
N ILE A 365 -6.51 0.00 -2.78
CA ILE A 365 -6.80 -1.32 -2.21
C ILE A 365 -8.31 -1.56 -2.10
N GLY A 366 -9.06 -0.59 -1.58
CA GLY A 366 -10.52 -0.68 -1.54
C GLY A 366 -11.14 -0.84 -2.93
N LEU A 367 -10.59 -0.15 -3.93
CA LEU A 367 -11.00 -0.29 -5.33
C LEU A 367 -10.67 -1.67 -5.89
N ALA A 368 -9.48 -2.20 -5.62
CA ALA A 368 -9.07 -3.54 -6.06
C ALA A 368 -9.97 -4.62 -5.45
N LEU A 369 -10.29 -4.53 -4.15
CA LEU A 369 -11.22 -5.46 -3.50
C LEU A 369 -12.65 -5.35 -4.06
N ALA A 370 -13.10 -4.16 -4.40
CA ALA A 370 -14.40 -3.98 -5.06
C ALA A 370 -14.44 -4.63 -6.45
N LEU A 371 -13.32 -4.59 -7.20
CA LEU A 371 -13.20 -5.30 -8.48
C LEU A 371 -13.19 -6.81 -8.31
N VAL A 372 -12.59 -7.34 -7.24
CA VAL A 372 -12.69 -8.78 -6.93
C VAL A 372 -14.13 -9.18 -6.68
N VAL A 373 -14.87 -8.42 -5.85
CA VAL A 373 -16.31 -8.69 -5.65
C VAL A 373 -17.09 -8.60 -6.97
N TYR A 374 -16.72 -7.64 -7.82
CA TYR A 374 -17.35 -7.47 -9.13
C TYR A 374 -17.07 -8.65 -10.07
N ALA A 375 -15.88 -9.25 -9.99
CA ALA A 375 -15.45 -10.39 -10.80
C ALA A 375 -16.01 -11.75 -10.32
N GLU A 376 -16.51 -11.81 -9.06
CA GLU A 376 -17.08 -13.03 -8.52
C GLU A 376 -18.42 -13.33 -9.20
N ASP A 377 -18.48 -14.52 -9.80
CA ASP A 377 -19.70 -15.01 -10.45
C ASP A 377 -20.58 -15.77 -9.47
N TYR A 378 -21.89 -15.87 -9.79
CA TYR A 378 -22.81 -16.76 -9.13
C TYR A 378 -22.32 -18.21 -9.27
N ARG A 379 -22.17 -18.89 -8.13
CA ARG A 379 -21.87 -20.32 -8.08
C ARG A 379 -23.06 -21.06 -7.47
N PHE A 380 -23.28 -22.28 -7.92
CA PHE A 380 -24.29 -23.14 -7.32
C PHE A 380 -23.72 -23.80 -6.07
N GLU A 381 -24.50 -23.77 -4.98
CA GLU A 381 -24.30 -24.69 -3.87
C GLU A 381 -24.80 -26.07 -4.29
N LYS A 382 -24.03 -27.11 -4.04
CA LYS A 382 -24.24 -28.54 -4.41
C LYS A 382 -25.65 -28.91 -4.83
N PHE A 383 -25.82 -29.30 -6.10
CA PHE A 383 -26.97 -30.08 -6.53
C PHE A 383 -26.53 -31.54 -6.74
N GLU A 384 -27.38 -32.49 -6.39
CA GLU A 384 -27.12 -33.90 -6.66
C GLU A 384 -27.97 -34.39 -7.82
N ILE A 385 -27.30 -34.92 -8.87
CA ILE A 385 -27.95 -35.45 -10.04
C ILE A 385 -28.46 -36.86 -9.69
N LYS A 386 -29.77 -37.08 -9.78
CA LYS A 386 -30.39 -38.39 -9.62
C LYS A 386 -30.20 -39.25 -10.87
N ASN A 387 -30.41 -38.67 -12.04
CA ASN A 387 -30.23 -39.30 -13.33
C ASN A 387 -29.65 -38.27 -14.33
N GLY A 388 -28.45 -38.50 -14.85
CA GLY A 388 -27.80 -37.65 -15.85
C GLY A 388 -28.44 -37.67 -17.23
N GLY A 389 -29.43 -38.51 -17.45
CA GLY A 389 -30.02 -38.73 -18.77
C GLY A 389 -29.07 -39.44 -19.76
N THR A 390 -29.41 -39.43 -21.03
CA THR A 390 -28.57 -39.96 -22.10
C THR A 390 -28.75 -39.17 -23.38
N GLY A 391 -27.75 -39.19 -24.25
CA GLY A 391 -27.85 -38.62 -25.59
C GLY A 391 -27.47 -37.12 -25.69
N TYR A 392 -27.05 -36.49 -24.59
CA TYR A 392 -26.59 -35.10 -24.60
C TYR A 392 -25.25 -34.96 -25.33
N GLN A 393 -25.03 -33.87 -26.01
CA GLN A 393 -23.82 -33.62 -26.79
C GLN A 393 -23.12 -32.34 -26.32
N GLU A 394 -21.80 -32.40 -26.17
CA GLU A 394 -21.00 -31.25 -25.81
C GLU A 394 -21.10 -30.15 -26.88
N GLY A 395 -21.27 -28.90 -26.45
CA GLY A 395 -21.48 -27.76 -27.33
C GLY A 395 -22.86 -27.61 -27.94
N LYS A 396 -23.76 -28.64 -27.77
CA LYS A 396 -25.16 -28.57 -28.23
C LYS A 396 -26.18 -28.63 -27.09
N THR A 397 -25.74 -28.83 -25.87
CA THR A 397 -26.57 -28.89 -24.67
C THR A 397 -26.19 -27.75 -23.74
N ALA A 398 -27.19 -27.04 -23.24
CA ALA A 398 -27.02 -26.01 -22.21
C ALA A 398 -27.99 -26.28 -21.07
N VAL A 399 -27.65 -25.76 -19.90
CA VAL A 399 -28.49 -25.79 -18.70
C VAL A 399 -28.98 -24.41 -18.41
N LEU A 400 -30.26 -24.19 -18.36
CA LEU A 400 -30.92 -22.94 -18.01
C LEU A 400 -31.28 -22.95 -16.52
N LEU A 401 -30.92 -21.91 -15.83
CA LEU A 401 -31.14 -21.74 -14.43
C LEU A 401 -32.16 -20.62 -14.23
N LEU A 402 -33.29 -20.96 -13.60
CA LEU A 402 -34.42 -20.08 -13.45
C LEU A 402 -34.56 -19.68 -11.97
N ASN A 403 -34.14 -18.45 -11.63
CA ASN A 403 -34.50 -17.84 -10.35
C ASN A 403 -35.91 -17.20 -10.44
N ASP A 404 -36.48 -16.79 -9.32
CA ASP A 404 -37.85 -16.28 -9.26
C ASP A 404 -38.02 -14.98 -10.10
N ASP A 405 -37.00 -14.13 -10.21
CA ASP A 405 -37.00 -12.91 -11.03
C ASP A 405 -36.96 -13.22 -12.53
N ILE A 406 -36.16 -14.20 -12.94
CA ILE A 406 -36.05 -14.65 -14.31
C ILE A 406 -37.33 -15.37 -14.70
N ALA A 407 -37.89 -16.18 -13.79
CA ALA A 407 -39.19 -16.82 -13.98
C ALA A 407 -40.31 -15.77 -14.16
N ALA A 408 -40.37 -14.74 -13.37
CA ALA A 408 -41.36 -13.66 -13.48
C ALA A 408 -41.26 -12.89 -14.81
N LYS A 409 -40.05 -12.58 -15.26
CA LYS A 409 -39.82 -11.93 -16.57
C LYS A 409 -40.19 -12.84 -17.74
N PHE A 410 -39.97 -14.16 -17.63
CA PHE A 410 -40.45 -15.14 -18.59
C PHE A 410 -41.98 -15.24 -18.61
N GLU A 411 -42.64 -15.21 -17.43
CA GLU A 411 -44.08 -15.19 -17.32
C GLU A 411 -44.73 -13.99 -18.00
N SER A 412 -44.18 -12.78 -17.81
CA SER A 412 -44.70 -11.59 -18.49
C SER A 412 -44.53 -11.66 -20.00
N GLY A 413 -43.37 -12.08 -20.52
CA GLY A 413 -43.10 -12.24 -21.94
C GLY A 413 -43.96 -13.36 -22.59
N LEU A 414 -44.31 -14.40 -21.85
CA LEU A 414 -45.15 -15.51 -22.30
C LEU A 414 -46.64 -15.13 -22.33
N LYS A 415 -47.13 -14.28 -21.44
CA LYS A 415 -48.51 -13.79 -21.41
C LYS A 415 -48.81 -12.84 -22.56
N ASP A 416 -47.86 -12.03 -22.97
CA ASP A 416 -48.07 -10.99 -24.03
C ASP A 416 -47.83 -11.49 -25.46
N ASN A 417 -47.53 -12.78 -25.66
CA ASN A 417 -47.18 -13.33 -26.99
C ASN A 417 -45.99 -12.58 -27.67
N THR A 418 -45.28 -11.76 -26.93
CA THR A 418 -44.11 -11.02 -27.39
C THR A 418 -42.91 -11.96 -27.39
N ASN A 419 -42.08 -11.87 -28.40
CA ASN A 419 -40.83 -12.60 -28.51
C ASN A 419 -39.95 -12.30 -27.25
N ILE A 420 -39.66 -13.34 -26.48
CA ILE A 420 -38.71 -13.25 -25.35
C ILE A 420 -37.40 -12.78 -25.92
N ASN A 421 -36.87 -11.69 -25.38
CA ASN A 421 -35.57 -11.19 -25.78
C ASN A 421 -34.48 -12.07 -25.17
N TRP A 422 -34.21 -13.18 -25.84
CA TRP A 422 -33.20 -14.16 -25.46
C TRP A 422 -31.80 -13.55 -25.32
N ARG A 423 -31.53 -12.49 -26.09
CA ARG A 423 -30.26 -11.75 -26.03
C ARG A 423 -30.05 -11.08 -24.67
N GLU A 424 -31.11 -10.51 -24.11
CA GLU A 424 -31.10 -9.88 -22.81
C GLU A 424 -30.97 -10.92 -21.68
N LEU A 425 -31.59 -12.07 -21.84
CA LEU A 425 -31.50 -13.19 -20.92
C LEU A 425 -30.14 -13.90 -20.97
N VAL A 426 -29.59 -14.10 -22.17
CA VAL A 426 -28.30 -14.73 -22.43
C VAL A 426 -27.16 -13.79 -22.04
N ALA A 427 -27.35 -12.47 -22.11
CA ALA A 427 -26.38 -11.49 -21.63
C ALA A 427 -26.15 -11.58 -20.10
N ARG A 428 -27.14 -12.12 -19.36
CA ARG A 428 -27.00 -12.37 -17.93
C ARG A 428 -26.28 -13.70 -17.69
N ASP A 429 -25.04 -13.63 -17.24
CA ASP A 429 -24.20 -14.80 -16.96
C ASP A 429 -24.83 -15.78 -15.95
N GLU A 430 -25.75 -15.28 -15.14
CA GLU A 430 -26.46 -15.97 -14.05
C GLU A 430 -27.38 -17.10 -14.53
N CYS A 431 -27.82 -17.09 -15.79
CA CYS A 431 -28.87 -18.00 -16.29
C CYS A 431 -28.36 -19.23 -17.00
N PHE A 432 -27.08 -19.35 -17.26
CA PHE A 432 -26.54 -20.40 -18.10
C PHE A 432 -25.40 -21.15 -17.44
N ALA A 433 -25.45 -22.47 -17.56
CA ALA A 433 -24.37 -23.36 -17.24
C ALA A 433 -24.19 -24.38 -18.37
N THR A 434 -23.03 -24.98 -18.47
CA THR A 434 -22.70 -26.03 -19.41
C THR A 434 -22.63 -27.40 -18.71
N PRO A 435 -23.24 -28.43 -19.25
CA PRO A 435 -23.18 -29.76 -18.65
C PRO A 435 -21.80 -30.38 -18.90
N ILE A 436 -21.27 -31.06 -17.90
CA ILE A 436 -20.13 -31.96 -18.01
C ILE A 436 -20.70 -33.33 -18.32
N LEU A 437 -20.33 -33.90 -19.49
CA LEU A 437 -20.88 -35.14 -19.96
C LEU A 437 -19.90 -36.30 -19.76
N ASP A 438 -20.44 -37.50 -19.46
CA ASP A 438 -19.68 -38.73 -19.55
C ASP A 438 -19.55 -39.20 -21.03
N ARG A 439 -18.81 -40.30 -21.25
CA ARG A 439 -18.62 -40.86 -22.60
C ARG A 439 -19.91 -41.39 -23.28
N LYS A 440 -21.01 -41.53 -22.54
CA LYS A 440 -22.32 -41.96 -23.03
C LYS A 440 -23.28 -40.79 -23.24
N GLY A 441 -22.83 -39.55 -23.01
CA GLY A 441 -23.65 -38.35 -23.13
C GLY A 441 -24.62 -38.16 -21.97
N SER A 442 -24.28 -38.67 -20.77
CA SER A 442 -25.01 -38.38 -19.53
C SER A 442 -24.39 -37.22 -18.81
N ILE A 443 -25.20 -36.34 -18.24
CA ILE A 443 -24.74 -35.17 -17.45
C ILE A 443 -24.29 -35.69 -16.08
N ILE A 444 -23.00 -35.55 -15.81
CA ILE A 444 -22.38 -35.95 -14.54
C ILE A 444 -22.15 -34.75 -13.61
N ASP A 445 -22.03 -33.56 -14.19
CA ASP A 445 -21.88 -32.31 -13.47
C ASP A 445 -22.27 -31.11 -14.35
N ILE A 446 -22.36 -29.92 -13.76
CA ILE A 446 -22.72 -28.69 -14.46
C ILE A 446 -21.69 -27.63 -14.10
N SER A 447 -21.07 -27.01 -15.09
CA SER A 447 -20.03 -26.00 -14.91
C SER A 447 -20.46 -24.66 -15.51
N GLN A 448 -20.11 -23.56 -14.83
CA GLN A 448 -20.27 -22.19 -15.33
C GLN A 448 -18.92 -21.68 -15.85
N THR A 449 -18.59 -21.93 -17.11
CA THR A 449 -17.39 -21.35 -17.72
C THR A 449 -17.76 -20.40 -18.87
N PRO A 450 -17.24 -19.15 -18.85
CA PRO A 450 -17.57 -18.12 -19.86
C PRO A 450 -17.21 -18.49 -21.31
N GLU A 451 -16.16 -19.29 -21.51
CA GLU A 451 -15.70 -19.69 -22.84
C GLU A 451 -16.68 -20.64 -23.55
N GLN A 452 -17.31 -21.54 -22.82
CA GLN A 452 -18.25 -22.53 -23.39
C GLN A 452 -19.58 -21.87 -23.75
N LYS A 453 -19.99 -20.83 -23.03
CA LYS A 453 -21.16 -20.01 -23.33
C LYS A 453 -21.04 -19.35 -24.70
N LYS A 454 -19.90 -18.76 -25.02
CA LYS A 454 -19.62 -18.09 -26.29
C LYS A 454 -19.65 -19.07 -27.46
N LYS A 455 -19.21 -20.31 -27.23
CA LYS A 455 -19.21 -21.39 -28.22
C LYS A 455 -20.63 -21.93 -28.51
N PHE A 456 -21.47 -22.03 -27.47
CA PHE A 456 -22.85 -22.51 -27.62
C PHE A 456 -23.78 -21.53 -28.34
N PHE A 457 -23.62 -20.22 -28.09
CA PHE A 457 -24.49 -19.18 -28.63
C PHE A 457 -23.99 -18.55 -29.93
N GLY A 458 -22.68 -18.64 -30.24
CA GLY A 458 -22.07 -17.98 -31.40
C GLY A 458 -22.58 -18.48 -32.76
N GLU A 459 -23.21 -19.64 -32.82
CA GLU A 459 -23.67 -20.27 -34.07
C GLU A 459 -25.19 -20.25 -34.28
N LYS A 460 -25.98 -19.70 -33.34
CA LYS A 460 -27.45 -19.85 -33.34
C LYS A 460 -28.25 -18.54 -33.47
N TYR A 461 -27.62 -17.44 -33.84
CA TYR A 461 -28.28 -16.19 -34.08
C TYR A 461 -28.30 -15.85 -35.58
N ASP A 462 -29.44 -15.32 -36.06
CA ASP A 462 -29.48 -14.71 -37.37
C ASP A 462 -28.71 -13.38 -37.40
N GLN A 463 -28.60 -12.77 -38.60
CA GLN A 463 -27.89 -11.50 -38.79
C GLN A 463 -28.47 -10.35 -37.95
N ASP A 464 -29.75 -10.46 -37.53
CA ASP A 464 -30.48 -9.50 -36.71
C ASP A 464 -30.33 -9.80 -35.20
N GLY A 465 -29.55 -10.84 -34.82
CA GLY A 465 -29.33 -11.23 -33.42
C GLY A 465 -30.56 -11.90 -32.77
N LYS A 466 -31.47 -12.43 -33.56
CA LYS A 466 -32.64 -13.17 -33.10
C LYS A 466 -32.30 -14.67 -33.02
N LEU A 467 -32.65 -15.31 -31.94
CA LEU A 467 -32.42 -16.75 -31.78
C LEU A 467 -33.19 -17.49 -32.89
N ILE A 468 -32.51 -18.31 -33.70
CA ILE A 468 -33.18 -19.07 -34.74
C ILE A 468 -34.17 -20.05 -34.09
N ALA A 469 -35.47 -19.86 -34.32
CA ALA A 469 -36.57 -20.54 -33.63
C ALA A 469 -36.55 -22.08 -33.70
N SER A 470 -35.69 -22.65 -34.55
CA SER A 470 -35.51 -24.08 -34.68
C SER A 470 -34.66 -24.73 -33.56
N SER A 471 -34.16 -23.92 -32.63
CA SER A 471 -33.27 -24.44 -31.55
C SER A 471 -34.06 -25.06 -30.39
N PHE A 472 -35.31 -24.78 -30.23
CA PHE A 472 -36.16 -25.31 -29.17
C PHE A 472 -37.30 -26.13 -29.80
N SER A 473 -37.46 -27.39 -29.36
CA SER A 473 -38.62 -28.17 -29.76
C SER A 473 -39.88 -27.62 -29.08
N THR A 474 -41.03 -27.82 -29.71
CA THR A 474 -42.34 -27.42 -29.14
C THR A 474 -42.59 -28.02 -27.76
N GLN A 475 -42.02 -29.20 -27.50
CA GLN A 475 -42.06 -29.90 -26.22
C GLN A 475 -41.20 -29.18 -25.16
N GLN A 476 -40.01 -28.69 -25.50
CA GLN A 476 -39.14 -27.93 -24.60
C GLN A 476 -39.72 -26.55 -24.23
N VAL A 477 -40.40 -25.90 -25.15
CA VAL A 477 -41.16 -24.66 -24.86
C VAL A 477 -42.36 -24.96 -23.96
N ALA A 478 -43.04 -26.10 -24.11
CA ALA A 478 -44.13 -26.51 -23.22
C ALA A 478 -43.62 -26.83 -21.81
N GLU A 479 -42.49 -27.59 -21.70
CA GLU A 479 -41.84 -27.87 -20.42
C GLU A 479 -41.32 -26.60 -19.71
N LEU A 480 -40.83 -25.64 -20.47
CA LEU A 480 -40.44 -24.33 -19.95
C LEU A 480 -41.64 -23.56 -19.36
N LYS A 481 -42.78 -23.56 -20.11
CA LYS A 481 -44.05 -22.96 -19.64
C LYS A 481 -44.56 -23.62 -18.37
N GLU A 482 -44.50 -24.94 -18.30
CA GLU A 482 -44.93 -25.75 -17.14
C GLU A 482 -44.01 -25.53 -15.95
N ALA A 483 -42.67 -25.44 -16.16
CA ALA A 483 -41.69 -25.17 -15.11
C ALA A 483 -41.90 -23.78 -14.48
N ILE A 484 -42.19 -22.80 -15.30
CA ILE A 484 -42.41 -21.40 -14.86
C ILE A 484 -43.73 -21.28 -14.12
N SER A 485 -44.84 -21.87 -14.69
CA SER A 485 -46.18 -21.76 -14.10
C SER A 485 -46.36 -22.54 -12.82
N THR A 486 -45.62 -23.59 -12.60
CA THR A 486 -45.71 -24.45 -11.40
C THR A 486 -44.69 -24.14 -10.32
N GLY A 487 -43.63 -23.37 -10.65
CA GLY A 487 -42.53 -23.04 -9.73
C GLY A 487 -41.72 -24.27 -9.26
N LYS A 488 -41.93 -25.42 -9.86
CA LYS A 488 -41.41 -26.74 -9.39
C LYS A 488 -40.08 -27.13 -10.05
N LYS A 489 -39.74 -26.56 -11.23
CA LYS A 489 -38.45 -26.84 -11.89
C LYS A 489 -37.70 -25.58 -12.11
N ARG A 490 -36.58 -25.41 -11.41
CA ARG A 490 -35.70 -24.24 -11.54
C ARG A 490 -34.48 -24.49 -12.46
N ILE A 491 -34.28 -25.73 -12.92
CA ILE A 491 -33.23 -26.10 -13.86
C ILE A 491 -33.88 -26.76 -15.08
N LEU A 492 -33.54 -26.23 -16.25
CA LEU A 492 -33.98 -26.78 -17.52
C LEU A 492 -32.78 -27.14 -18.39
N VAL A 493 -32.70 -28.38 -18.86
CA VAL A 493 -31.66 -28.79 -19.80
C VAL A 493 -32.20 -28.59 -21.23
N VAL A 494 -31.47 -27.80 -22.01
CA VAL A 494 -31.81 -27.46 -23.40
C VAL A 494 -30.81 -28.15 -24.31
N GLY A 495 -31.32 -29.10 -25.16
CA GLY A 495 -30.48 -29.87 -26.06
C GLY A 495 -31.16 -31.18 -26.50
N GLU A 496 -30.55 -31.89 -27.46
CA GLU A 496 -30.96 -33.24 -27.84
C GLU A 496 -30.49 -34.24 -26.77
N GLY A 497 -31.42 -34.79 -25.99
CA GLY A 497 -31.17 -35.74 -24.91
C GLY A 497 -32.42 -35.90 -24.05
N ALA A 498 -32.53 -36.96 -23.25
CA ALA A 498 -33.66 -37.20 -22.37
C ALA A 498 -33.29 -37.82 -21.03
N GLY A 499 -34.11 -37.58 -20.03
CA GLY A 499 -34.05 -38.32 -18.76
C GLY A 499 -33.22 -37.66 -17.66
N PHE A 500 -32.92 -36.38 -17.76
CA PHE A 500 -32.24 -35.64 -16.68
C PHE A 500 -33.17 -35.41 -15.48
N GLU A 501 -32.78 -35.85 -14.31
CA GLU A 501 -33.51 -35.65 -13.06
C GLU A 501 -32.55 -35.30 -11.92
N LEU A 502 -32.96 -34.33 -11.09
CA LEU A 502 -32.28 -33.98 -9.84
C LEU A 502 -32.84 -34.80 -8.67
N LYS A 503 -32.01 -35.10 -7.67
CA LYS A 503 -32.51 -35.64 -6.40
C LYS A 503 -33.40 -34.59 -5.70
N SER A 504 -34.55 -35.06 -5.18
CA SER A 504 -35.49 -34.20 -4.45
C SER A 504 -35.19 -34.16 -2.94
N LYS A 505 -34.31 -35.02 -2.44
CA LYS A 505 -33.90 -35.11 -1.04
C LYS A 505 -32.42 -35.45 -0.93
N ASN A 506 -31.71 -34.84 0.05
CA ASN A 506 -30.32 -35.22 0.38
C ASN A 506 -30.31 -36.59 1.08
N ASP A 507 -29.10 -37.16 1.28
CA ASP A 507 -28.95 -38.45 1.95
C ASP A 507 -29.39 -38.43 3.44
N GLU A 508 -29.59 -37.21 4.02
CA GLU A 508 -30.13 -37.00 5.37
C GLU A 508 -31.66 -36.84 5.41
N GLY A 509 -32.33 -36.95 4.25
CA GLY A 509 -33.80 -36.91 4.17
C GLY A 509 -34.44 -35.53 4.11
N GLU A 510 -33.66 -34.46 4.08
CA GLU A 510 -34.15 -33.10 3.92
C GLU A 510 -34.54 -32.82 2.47
N ASN A 511 -35.62 -32.05 2.29
CA ASN A 511 -36.04 -31.66 0.94
C ASN A 511 -35.02 -30.72 0.32
N ILE A 512 -34.33 -31.11 -0.71
CA ILE A 512 -33.57 -30.23 -1.59
C ILE A 512 -34.60 -29.53 -2.50
N ALA A 513 -35.45 -28.73 -1.90
CA ALA A 513 -36.43 -27.93 -2.63
C ALA A 513 -35.81 -26.60 -3.09
N GLY A 514 -34.89 -26.73 -4.02
CA GLY A 514 -34.28 -25.57 -4.68
C GLY A 514 -32.80 -25.51 -4.41
N PHE A 515 -32.02 -25.40 -5.49
CA PHE A 515 -30.64 -24.97 -5.38
C PHE A 515 -30.63 -23.55 -4.87
N SER A 516 -29.82 -23.28 -3.83
CA SER A 516 -29.45 -21.93 -3.46
C SER A 516 -28.35 -21.47 -4.43
N LEU A 517 -28.56 -20.34 -5.09
CA LEU A 517 -27.49 -19.62 -5.76
C LEU A 517 -26.64 -19.00 -4.66
N VAL A 518 -25.39 -19.39 -4.60
CA VAL A 518 -24.40 -18.75 -3.71
C VAL A 518 -23.61 -17.76 -4.56
N GLY A 519 -23.71 -16.50 -4.25
CA GLY A 519 -23.02 -15.42 -4.99
C GLY A 519 -23.78 -14.10 -4.88
N ILE A 520 -23.20 -13.06 -5.47
CA ILE A 520 -23.74 -11.69 -5.41
C ILE A 520 -24.39 -11.37 -6.76
N SER A 521 -25.63 -10.85 -6.80
CA SER A 521 -26.35 -10.53 -8.04
C SER A 521 -25.59 -9.46 -8.86
N SER A 522 -25.75 -9.46 -10.18
CA SER A 522 -25.04 -8.52 -11.07
C SER A 522 -25.30 -7.09 -10.67
N ARG A 523 -26.55 -6.72 -10.35
CA ARG A 523 -26.90 -5.37 -9.93
C ARG A 523 -26.32 -5.00 -8.57
N VAL A 524 -26.29 -5.94 -7.62
CA VAL A 524 -25.65 -5.73 -6.32
C VAL A 524 -24.14 -5.52 -6.51
N ARG A 525 -23.49 -6.26 -7.42
CA ARG A 525 -22.07 -6.08 -7.76
C ARG A 525 -21.81 -4.70 -8.40
N ASP A 526 -22.67 -4.26 -9.33
CA ASP A 526 -22.59 -2.95 -9.97
C ASP A 526 -22.76 -1.82 -8.95
N GLN A 527 -23.75 -1.93 -8.07
CA GLN A 527 -23.97 -0.97 -6.98
C GLN A 527 -22.84 -0.99 -5.97
N PHE A 528 -22.31 -2.16 -5.61
CA PHE A 528 -21.15 -2.33 -4.73
C PHE A 528 -19.94 -1.57 -5.31
N LEU A 529 -19.61 -1.85 -6.57
CA LEU A 529 -18.53 -1.18 -7.27
C LEU A 529 -18.75 0.34 -7.35
N PHE A 530 -19.95 0.77 -7.72
CA PHE A 530 -20.31 2.19 -7.80
C PHE A 530 -20.17 2.91 -6.46
N LEU A 531 -20.70 2.32 -5.37
CA LEU A 531 -20.66 2.91 -4.04
C LEU A 531 -19.23 3.01 -3.51
N ILE A 532 -18.44 1.94 -3.59
CA ILE A 532 -17.04 1.94 -3.14
C ILE A 532 -16.22 2.97 -3.92
N SER A 533 -16.36 2.97 -5.24
CA SER A 533 -15.62 3.90 -6.09
C SER A 533 -16.04 5.35 -5.87
N GLY A 534 -17.32 5.58 -5.68
CA GLY A 534 -17.86 6.89 -5.33
C GLY A 534 -17.34 7.39 -3.98
N ILE A 535 -17.24 6.51 -2.98
CA ILE A 535 -16.65 6.83 -1.67
C ILE A 535 -15.18 7.20 -1.82
N VAL A 536 -14.40 6.41 -2.58
CA VAL A 536 -12.98 6.72 -2.85
C VAL A 536 -12.86 8.08 -3.51
N LEU A 537 -13.65 8.34 -4.55
CA LEU A 537 -13.65 9.63 -5.25
C LEU A 537 -14.01 10.79 -4.31
N LEU A 538 -15.07 10.65 -3.50
CA LEU A 538 -15.48 11.69 -2.54
C LEU A 538 -14.42 11.92 -1.47
N THR A 539 -13.78 10.88 -0.93
CA THR A 539 -12.73 11.06 0.07
C THR A 539 -11.50 11.75 -0.54
N LEU A 540 -11.13 11.45 -1.78
CA LEU A 540 -10.02 12.12 -2.47
C LEU A 540 -10.38 13.58 -2.84
N LEU A 541 -11.60 13.86 -3.30
CA LEU A 541 -12.00 15.21 -3.70
C LEU A 541 -12.33 16.11 -2.51
N VAL A 542 -13.00 15.59 -1.48
CA VAL A 542 -13.46 16.41 -0.34
C VAL A 542 -12.44 16.36 0.80
N ASN A 543 -12.09 15.17 1.30
CA ASN A 543 -11.22 15.09 2.47
C ASN A 543 -9.79 15.51 2.15
N ALA A 544 -9.17 15.00 1.06
CA ALA A 544 -7.79 15.34 0.75
C ALA A 544 -7.60 16.84 0.53
N THR A 545 -8.54 17.51 -0.15
CA THR A 545 -8.46 18.96 -0.40
C THR A 545 -8.73 19.80 0.86
N THR A 546 -9.52 19.28 1.81
CA THR A 546 -9.89 20.00 3.04
C THR A 546 -8.98 19.70 4.24
N VAL A 547 -8.13 18.65 4.17
CA VAL A 547 -7.16 18.35 5.24
C VAL A 547 -6.18 19.50 5.45
N GLY A 548 -5.65 20.11 4.39
CA GLY A 548 -4.73 21.25 4.49
C GLY A 548 -5.32 22.42 5.27
N PRO A 549 -6.47 22.98 4.87
CA PRO A 549 -7.21 23.96 5.64
C PRO A 549 -7.49 23.54 7.09
N LEU A 550 -7.86 22.28 7.32
CA LEU A 550 -8.13 21.75 8.66
C LEU A 550 -6.88 21.77 9.55
N VAL A 551 -5.76 21.29 9.04
CA VAL A 551 -4.45 21.24 9.74
C VAL A 551 -4.00 22.66 10.08
N ASN A 552 -4.17 23.61 9.15
CA ASN A 552 -3.91 25.03 9.37
C ASN A 552 -4.83 25.63 10.45
N TYR A 553 -6.13 25.33 10.41
CA TYR A 553 -7.11 25.78 11.41
C TYR A 553 -6.77 25.25 12.81
N LEU A 554 -6.37 24.00 12.94
CA LEU A 554 -5.93 23.39 14.18
C LEU A 554 -4.59 23.94 14.67
N GLY A 555 -3.88 24.69 13.83
CA GLY A 555 -2.59 25.31 14.15
C GLY A 555 -1.44 24.31 14.23
N LEU A 556 -1.55 23.17 13.57
CA LEU A 556 -0.51 22.13 13.51
C LEU A 556 0.63 22.45 12.52
N THR A 557 0.40 23.44 11.64
CA THR A 557 1.38 24.00 10.70
C THR A 557 2.14 25.19 11.27
N LYS A 558 1.75 25.67 12.45
CA LYS A 558 2.44 26.81 13.06
C LYS A 558 3.88 26.41 13.37
N LEU A 559 4.81 26.99 12.63
CA LEU A 559 6.22 26.85 12.91
C LEU A 559 6.52 27.38 14.32
N PRO A 560 7.21 26.62 15.18
CA PRO A 560 7.73 27.15 16.42
C PRO A 560 8.55 28.42 16.15
N ALA A 561 8.53 29.37 17.09
CA ALA A 561 9.22 30.67 16.94
C ALA A 561 10.69 30.50 16.52
N VAL A 562 11.40 29.56 17.14
CA VAL A 562 12.80 29.25 16.80
C VAL A 562 12.97 28.79 15.34
N LYS A 563 12.03 27.98 14.82
CA LYS A 563 12.07 27.56 13.40
C LYS A 563 11.75 28.70 12.43
N LYS A 564 10.85 29.63 12.81
CA LYS A 564 10.57 30.86 12.06
C LYS A 564 11.83 31.71 11.92
N LEU A 565 12.54 31.89 13.05
CA LEU A 565 13.79 32.61 13.09
C LEU A 565 14.85 32.01 12.16
N MET A 566 15.10 30.72 12.33
CA MET A 566 16.09 30.02 11.50
C MET A 566 15.75 30.08 10.02
N PHE A 567 14.49 29.91 9.67
CA PHE A 567 14.07 29.96 8.27
C PHE A 567 14.28 31.37 7.69
N SER A 568 13.94 32.41 8.47
CA SER A 568 14.17 33.82 8.12
C SER A 568 15.64 34.07 7.88
N ASN A 569 16.53 33.65 8.82
CA ASN A 569 17.97 33.83 8.72
C ASN A 569 18.57 33.04 7.55
N ALA A 570 18.17 31.79 7.36
CA ALA A 570 18.60 30.95 6.24
C ALA A 570 18.19 31.58 4.89
N SER A 571 16.92 32.02 4.77
CA SER A 571 16.42 32.70 3.58
C SER A 571 17.19 34.00 3.29
N GLY A 572 17.49 34.79 4.32
CA GLY A 572 18.32 35.97 4.19
C GLY A 572 19.75 35.66 3.77
N ASN A 573 20.35 34.60 4.28
CA ASN A 573 21.70 34.15 3.89
C ASN A 573 21.74 33.67 2.44
N VAL A 574 20.71 32.91 2.01
CA VAL A 574 20.58 32.50 0.61
C VAL A 574 20.45 33.70 -0.31
N ALA A 575 19.57 34.66 0.02
CA ALA A 575 19.40 35.84 -0.79
C ALA A 575 20.71 36.67 -0.91
N LYS A 576 21.43 36.86 0.20
CA LYS A 576 22.75 37.53 0.18
C LYS A 576 23.78 36.75 -0.63
N GLY A 577 23.81 35.41 -0.52
CA GLY A 577 24.70 34.57 -1.29
C GLY A 577 24.43 34.69 -2.80
N CYS A 578 23.16 34.71 -3.20
CA CYS A 578 22.76 34.88 -4.60
C CYS A 578 23.12 36.31 -5.11
N GLU A 579 23.01 37.37 -4.30
CA GLU A 579 23.47 38.71 -4.64
C GLU A 579 24.99 38.75 -4.84
N GLN A 580 25.73 38.14 -3.93
CA GLN A 580 27.20 38.04 -4.05
C GLN A 580 27.62 37.28 -5.30
N GLU A 581 26.94 36.14 -5.61
CA GLU A 581 27.22 35.38 -6.84
C GLU A 581 26.89 36.24 -8.08
N MET A 582 25.75 36.94 -8.09
CA MET A 582 25.41 37.87 -9.17
C MET A 582 26.49 38.92 -9.38
N ASP A 583 27.04 39.48 -8.30
CA ASP A 583 28.10 40.47 -8.38
C ASP A 583 29.42 39.89 -8.91
N LEU A 584 29.77 38.65 -8.56
CA LEU A 584 30.92 37.95 -9.13
C LEU A 584 30.71 37.66 -10.64
N LEU A 585 29.50 37.27 -11.02
CA LEU A 585 29.14 36.95 -12.42
C LEU A 585 29.16 38.21 -13.31
N LYS A 586 29.01 39.44 -12.76
CA LYS A 586 29.17 40.71 -13.54
C LYS A 586 30.58 40.90 -14.08
N ASP A 587 31.57 40.35 -13.38
CA ASP A 587 32.97 40.41 -13.77
C ASP A 587 33.37 39.26 -14.74
N ASP A 588 32.43 38.32 -14.99
CA ASP A 588 32.66 37.23 -15.93
C ASP A 588 32.69 37.77 -17.39
N ARG A 589 33.75 37.44 -18.08
CA ARG A 589 33.99 37.84 -19.48
C ARG A 589 32.86 37.47 -20.43
N PHE A 590 32.19 36.32 -20.22
CA PHE A 590 31.14 35.84 -21.11
C PHE A 590 29.76 36.41 -20.75
N LEU A 591 29.59 36.96 -19.57
CA LEU A 591 28.33 37.50 -19.06
C LEU A 591 28.29 39.03 -18.98
N SER A 592 29.36 39.71 -19.38
CA SER A 592 29.50 41.17 -19.33
C SER A 592 28.41 41.96 -20.06
N GLY A 593 27.77 41.33 -21.08
CA GLY A 593 26.66 41.90 -21.84
C GLY A 593 25.26 41.59 -21.31
N ALA A 594 25.14 40.86 -20.19
CA ALA A 594 23.85 40.47 -19.64
C ALA A 594 23.04 41.65 -19.09
N ASN A 595 21.71 41.61 -19.22
CA ASN A 595 20.84 42.58 -18.57
C ASN A 595 20.65 42.24 -17.07
N TRP A 596 21.53 42.77 -16.25
CA TRP A 596 21.53 42.53 -14.81
C TRP A 596 20.28 43.04 -14.10
N GLY A 597 19.51 43.96 -14.69
CA GLY A 597 18.22 44.40 -14.21
C GLY A 597 17.16 43.29 -14.33
N GLU A 598 17.23 42.52 -15.41
CA GLU A 598 16.38 41.33 -15.57
C GLU A 598 16.81 40.17 -14.65
N VAL A 599 18.14 39.91 -14.56
CA VAL A 599 18.68 38.87 -13.65
C VAL A 599 18.25 39.12 -12.22
N ARG A 600 18.23 40.37 -11.78
CA ARG A 600 17.84 40.74 -10.42
C ARG A 600 16.40 40.39 -10.06
N LYS A 601 15.49 40.32 -11.05
CA LYS A 601 14.10 39.92 -10.84
C LYS A 601 13.94 38.44 -10.46
N TYR A 602 14.95 37.63 -10.73
CA TYR A 602 14.96 36.20 -10.41
C TYR A 602 15.74 35.87 -9.12
N LEU A 603 16.29 36.87 -8.45
CA LEU A 603 16.88 36.66 -7.12
C LEU A 603 15.77 36.33 -6.11
N PRO A 604 16.03 35.42 -5.16
CA PRO A 604 15.05 35.10 -4.15
C PRO A 604 14.87 36.28 -3.17
N ASP A 605 13.61 36.64 -2.94
CA ASP A 605 13.27 37.58 -1.87
C ASP A 605 13.44 36.90 -0.50
N PRO A 606 14.11 37.58 0.48
CA PRO A 606 14.24 37.04 1.82
C PRO A 606 12.86 36.91 2.49
N VAL A 607 12.48 35.70 2.91
CA VAL A 607 11.24 35.47 3.63
C VAL A 607 11.43 35.79 5.11
N ALA A 608 10.83 36.88 5.61
CA ALA A 608 10.86 37.26 7.02
C ALA A 608 9.55 36.84 7.69
N TYR A 609 9.66 36.07 8.76
CA TYR A 609 8.53 35.77 9.64
C TYR A 609 8.58 36.74 10.83
N PRO A 610 7.57 37.62 11.00
CA PRO A 610 7.51 38.49 12.16
C PRO A 610 7.34 37.67 13.44
N LEU A 611 8.18 37.91 14.43
CA LEU A 611 8.12 37.32 15.76
C LEU A 611 7.57 38.32 16.74
N SER A 612 6.63 37.89 17.59
CA SER A 612 6.17 38.72 18.69
C SER A 612 7.18 38.70 19.85
N ALA A 613 7.18 39.76 20.68
CA ALA A 613 8.06 39.83 21.83
C ALA A 613 7.87 38.66 22.82
N ASP A 614 6.63 38.19 22.96
CA ASP A 614 6.30 37.04 23.80
C ASP A 614 6.82 35.70 23.19
N GLU A 615 6.80 35.56 21.85
CA GLU A 615 7.39 34.42 21.17
C GLU A 615 8.92 34.38 21.35
N VAL A 616 9.58 35.49 21.26
CA VAL A 616 11.04 35.64 21.48
C VAL A 616 11.40 35.29 22.92
N ALA A 617 10.65 35.82 23.91
CA ALA A 617 10.89 35.55 25.32
C ALA A 617 10.69 34.08 25.72
N GLY A 618 9.81 33.39 25.04
CA GLY A 618 9.50 31.94 25.26
C GLY A 618 10.43 30.99 24.51
N MET A 619 11.39 31.44 23.70
CA MET A 619 12.27 30.59 22.90
C MET A 619 13.34 29.87 23.73
N ASP A 620 13.34 28.52 23.64
CA ASP A 620 14.48 27.73 24.12
C ASP A 620 15.48 27.51 22.97
N THR A 621 16.32 28.52 22.75
CA THR A 621 17.37 28.50 21.70
C THR A 621 18.41 27.41 21.96
N VAL A 622 18.67 27.08 23.23
CA VAL A 622 19.64 26.05 23.62
C VAL A 622 19.14 24.65 23.21
N ALA A 623 17.88 24.35 23.52
CA ALA A 623 17.29 23.05 23.13
C ALA A 623 17.25 22.87 21.60
N GLU A 624 16.88 23.93 20.85
CA GLU A 624 16.89 23.86 19.39
C GLU A 624 18.31 23.73 18.82
N THR A 625 19.29 24.44 19.38
CA THR A 625 20.69 24.28 18.96
C THR A 625 21.17 22.84 19.19
N ARG A 626 20.88 22.27 20.37
CA ARG A 626 21.22 20.86 20.64
C ARG A 626 20.53 19.92 19.63
N ARG A 627 19.25 20.13 19.35
CA ARG A 627 18.51 19.33 18.39
C ARG A 627 19.16 19.37 17.01
N ARG A 628 19.57 20.55 16.55
CA ARG A 628 20.27 20.72 15.26
C ARG A 628 21.65 20.06 15.24
N LEU A 629 22.38 20.17 16.33
CA LEU A 629 23.67 19.50 16.49
C LEU A 629 23.51 17.98 16.45
N LEU A 630 22.47 17.42 17.08
CA LEU A 630 22.16 16.01 17.04
C LEU A 630 21.76 15.54 15.61
N GLU A 631 21.01 16.36 14.85
CA GLU A 631 20.73 16.06 13.44
C GLU A 631 22.02 16.12 12.58
N ARG A 632 22.94 17.02 12.90
CA ARG A 632 24.27 17.04 12.26
C ARG A 632 25.07 15.79 12.57
N GLU A 633 24.99 15.33 13.81
CA GLU A 633 25.60 14.07 14.24
C GLU A 633 25.08 12.89 13.41
N ARG A 634 23.74 12.79 13.24
CA ARG A 634 23.11 11.80 12.36
C ARG A 634 23.64 11.88 10.93
N SER A 635 23.67 13.08 10.37
CA SER A 635 24.20 13.33 9.04
C SER A 635 25.66 12.87 8.90
N SER A 636 26.49 13.11 9.93
CA SER A 636 27.88 12.65 9.94
C SER A 636 27.99 11.13 9.95
N TYR A 637 27.16 10.41 10.73
CA TYR A 637 27.15 8.94 10.75
C TYR A 637 26.82 8.36 9.37
N TRP A 638 25.77 8.88 8.74
CA TRP A 638 25.38 8.42 7.40
C TRP A 638 26.39 8.82 6.32
N ALA A 639 27.05 9.98 6.46
CA ALA A 639 28.15 10.36 5.55
C ALA A 639 29.36 9.42 5.68
N GLN A 640 29.75 9.07 6.90
CA GLN A 640 30.82 8.10 7.18
C GLN A 640 30.47 6.72 6.64
N PHE A 641 29.20 6.29 6.80
CA PHE A 641 28.72 5.02 6.23
C PHE A 641 28.80 5.01 4.70
N ARG A 642 28.28 6.07 4.04
CA ARG A 642 28.34 6.19 2.57
C ARG A 642 29.79 6.27 2.06
N ALA A 643 30.68 6.85 2.84
CA ALA A 643 32.11 6.83 2.55
C ALA A 643 32.79 5.47 2.85
N GLY A 644 32.06 4.46 3.35
CA GLY A 644 32.60 3.15 3.72
C GLY A 644 33.52 3.16 4.93
N LEU A 645 33.54 4.25 5.73
CA LEU A 645 34.36 4.42 6.93
C LEU A 645 33.70 3.87 8.20
N LEU A 646 32.41 3.60 8.15
CA LEU A 646 31.63 3.12 9.28
C LEU A 646 30.82 1.88 8.85
N SER A 647 30.87 0.82 9.67
CA SER A 647 30.13 -0.39 9.38
C SER A 647 28.62 -0.22 9.54
N ALA A 648 27.84 -0.99 8.79
CA ALA A 648 26.38 -0.99 8.81
C ALA A 648 25.79 -1.19 10.22
N GLN A 649 26.42 -2.09 11.02
CA GLN A 649 25.98 -2.38 12.37
C GLN A 649 26.28 -1.21 13.32
N ALA A 650 27.45 -0.57 13.16
CA ALA A 650 27.82 0.59 13.95
C ALA A 650 26.90 1.78 13.69
N VAL A 651 26.57 2.07 12.40
CA VAL A 651 25.59 3.12 12.06
C VAL A 651 24.25 2.83 12.69
N ALA A 652 23.75 1.60 12.55
CA ALA A 652 22.45 1.22 13.12
C ALA A 652 22.40 1.43 14.65
N GLN A 653 23.45 1.06 15.36
CA GLN A 653 23.52 1.25 16.81
C GLN A 653 23.58 2.74 17.19
N LEU A 654 24.39 3.53 16.49
CA LEU A 654 24.53 4.96 16.74
C LEU A 654 23.25 5.71 16.41
N ASP A 655 22.64 5.43 15.27
CA ASP A 655 21.41 6.09 14.82
C ASP A 655 20.22 5.75 15.71
N ASN A 656 20.07 4.50 16.16
CA ASN A 656 19.03 4.11 17.10
C ASN A 656 19.17 4.84 18.44
N ASN A 657 20.39 4.90 18.98
CA ASN A 657 20.64 5.63 20.23
C ASN A 657 20.38 7.13 20.08
N LEU A 658 20.84 7.70 18.97
CA LEU A 658 20.61 9.10 18.65
C LEU A 658 19.12 9.43 18.47
N SER A 659 18.35 8.52 17.84
CA SER A 659 16.92 8.69 17.64
C SER A 659 16.16 8.72 18.98
N GLU A 660 16.54 7.86 19.94
CA GLU A 660 15.99 7.92 21.31
C GLU A 660 16.26 9.28 21.98
N PHE A 661 17.43 9.85 21.72
CA PHE A 661 17.85 11.12 22.32
C PHE A 661 17.19 12.33 21.63
N LEU A 662 17.00 12.27 20.32
CA LEU A 662 16.27 13.28 19.54
C LEU A 662 14.80 13.39 19.96
N ASP A 663 14.19 12.32 20.44
CA ASP A 663 12.82 12.35 20.99
C ASP A 663 12.69 13.23 22.21
N LEU A 664 13.80 13.53 22.91
CA LEU A 664 13.85 14.46 24.04
C LEU A 664 13.90 15.93 23.60
N GLU A 665 13.84 16.20 22.29
CA GLU A 665 13.74 17.55 21.70
C GLU A 665 14.84 18.52 22.14
N GLY A 666 16.05 18.01 22.45
CA GLY A 666 17.19 18.81 22.89
C GLY A 666 17.08 19.40 24.29
N LYS A 667 16.02 19.07 25.06
CA LYS A 667 15.81 19.59 26.42
C LYS A 667 16.80 19.05 27.45
N VAL A 668 17.44 17.94 27.13
CA VAL A 668 18.42 17.25 27.99
C VAL A 668 19.83 17.53 27.46
N PRO A 669 20.84 17.74 28.34
CA PRO A 669 22.24 17.89 27.93
C PRO A 669 22.73 16.69 27.12
N MET A 670 23.55 16.94 26.08
CA MET A 670 24.08 15.87 25.22
C MET A 670 24.99 14.88 25.96
N THR A 671 25.50 15.29 27.15
CA THR A 671 26.30 14.44 28.04
C THR A 671 25.50 13.38 28.78
N ASP A 672 24.18 13.55 28.92
CA ASP A 672 23.31 12.66 29.68
C ASP A 672 22.88 11.42 28.90
N ARG A 673 23.50 11.18 27.75
CA ARG A 673 23.30 9.96 26.98
C ARG A 673 23.81 8.73 27.71
N PRO A 674 23.24 7.54 27.48
CA PRO A 674 23.87 6.30 27.89
C PRO A 674 25.29 6.27 27.34
N TYR A 675 26.26 6.01 28.23
CA TYR A 675 27.67 5.91 27.83
C TYR A 675 27.84 4.89 26.71
N LEU A 676 28.80 5.13 25.81
CA LEU A 676 29.16 4.20 24.73
C LEU A 676 29.39 2.77 25.25
N GLU A 677 29.93 2.62 26.45
CA GLU A 677 30.11 1.33 27.13
C GLU A 677 28.78 0.56 27.31
N LYS A 678 27.67 1.24 27.51
CA LYS A 678 26.35 0.61 27.68
C LYS A 678 25.72 0.27 26.33
N VAL A 679 25.95 1.10 25.31
CA VAL A 679 25.33 0.97 23.98
C VAL A 679 26.15 0.07 23.07
N CYS A 680 27.45 0.30 23.03
CA CYS A 680 28.42 -0.38 22.16
C CYS A 680 29.27 -1.41 22.88
N GLY A 681 29.28 -1.42 24.22
CA GLY A 681 30.10 -2.32 25.02
C GLY A 681 29.81 -3.80 24.79
N VAL A 682 30.80 -4.64 25.02
CA VAL A 682 30.64 -6.09 25.00
C VAL A 682 29.91 -6.53 26.28
N SER A 683 28.82 -7.28 26.11
CA SER A 683 28.07 -7.80 27.26
C SER A 683 28.95 -8.74 28.13
N LYS A 684 28.83 -8.67 29.46
CA LYS A 684 29.51 -9.58 30.38
C LYS A 684 29.24 -11.05 30.08
N LEU A 685 28.04 -11.36 29.53
CA LEU A 685 27.72 -12.72 29.07
C LEU A 685 28.54 -13.10 27.84
N THR A 686 28.67 -12.20 26.87
CA THR A 686 29.47 -12.42 25.66
C THR A 686 30.96 -12.57 26.02
N GLU A 687 31.44 -11.81 26.99
CA GLU A 687 32.80 -11.87 27.48
C GLU A 687 33.09 -13.18 28.22
N ALA A 688 32.13 -13.69 29.01
CA ALA A 688 32.26 -14.96 29.72
C ALA A 688 32.36 -16.17 28.77
N PHE A 689 31.83 -16.05 27.53
CA PHE A 689 31.85 -17.12 26.55
C PHE A 689 32.87 -16.92 25.41
N LYS A 690 33.83 -15.98 25.58
CA LYS A 690 34.84 -15.64 24.56
C LYS A 690 35.72 -16.81 24.11
N ASP A 691 35.95 -17.78 25.00
CA ASP A 691 36.87 -18.90 24.78
C ASP A 691 36.18 -20.10 24.09
N LEU A 692 34.86 -20.05 23.86
CA LEU A 692 34.16 -21.11 23.14
C LEU A 692 34.41 -20.98 21.62
N PRO A 693 34.91 -22.05 20.94
CA PRO A 693 35.31 -22.01 19.54
C PRO A 693 34.18 -21.53 18.62
N PHE A 694 32.92 -21.80 18.98
CA PHE A 694 31.75 -21.48 18.23
C PHE A 694 31.33 -19.99 18.33
N LEU A 695 31.70 -19.30 19.41
CA LEU A 695 31.34 -17.92 19.71
C LEU A 695 32.50 -16.93 19.48
N LYS A 696 33.70 -17.42 19.22
CA LYS A 696 34.88 -16.58 19.01
C LYS A 696 34.71 -15.57 17.87
N ASN A 697 34.17 -16.01 16.73
CA ASN A 697 33.91 -15.11 15.58
C ASN A 697 32.87 -14.04 15.94
N HIS A 698 31.79 -14.45 16.62
CA HIS A 698 30.75 -13.50 17.06
C HIS A 698 31.29 -12.48 18.07
N PHE A 699 32.20 -12.88 18.93
CA PHE A 699 32.87 -11.97 19.87
C PHE A 699 33.78 -10.98 19.16
N THR A 700 34.56 -11.42 18.18
CA THR A 700 35.41 -10.53 17.35
C THR A 700 34.59 -9.54 16.55
N ASP A 701 33.50 -9.98 15.91
CA ASP A 701 32.56 -9.11 15.20
C ASP A 701 31.96 -8.04 16.12
N ARG A 702 31.62 -8.41 17.34
CA ARG A 702 31.09 -7.48 18.33
C ARG A 702 32.09 -6.42 18.74
N ILE A 703 33.35 -6.79 18.94
CA ILE A 703 34.44 -5.85 19.22
C ILE A 703 34.63 -4.90 18.06
N THR A 704 34.64 -5.41 16.84
CA THR A 704 34.77 -4.62 15.60
C THR A 704 33.68 -3.55 15.53
N VAL A 705 32.42 -3.96 15.70
CA VAL A 705 31.28 -3.03 15.68
C VAL A 705 31.37 -1.97 16.78
N SER A 706 31.80 -2.37 17.99
CA SER A 706 31.97 -1.47 19.13
C SER A 706 33.04 -0.41 18.87
N TYR A 707 34.18 -0.84 18.31
CA TYR A 707 35.28 0.05 17.93
C TYR A 707 34.88 1.03 16.84
N ASP A 708 34.27 0.54 15.74
CA ASP A 708 33.74 1.35 14.65
C ASP A 708 32.75 2.40 15.17
N ALA A 709 31.80 2.00 16.00
CA ALA A 709 30.82 2.91 16.56
C ALA A 709 31.47 4.01 17.41
N ALA A 710 32.44 3.66 18.25
CA ALA A 710 33.16 4.65 19.05
C ALA A 710 33.96 5.63 18.19
N LYS A 711 34.63 5.14 17.15
CA LYS A 711 35.37 5.98 16.17
C LYS A 711 34.42 6.91 15.43
N GLY A 712 33.32 6.37 14.87
CA GLY A 712 32.31 7.16 14.17
C GLY A 712 31.70 8.24 15.05
N PHE A 713 31.42 7.93 16.31
CA PHE A 713 30.96 8.89 17.30
C PHE A 713 31.97 10.02 17.53
N VAL A 714 33.25 9.72 17.72
CA VAL A 714 34.32 10.73 17.93
C VAL A 714 34.44 11.66 16.73
N VAL A 715 34.38 11.14 15.51
CA VAL A 715 34.42 11.92 14.27
C VAL A 715 33.18 12.85 14.19
N ALA A 716 32.00 12.33 14.50
CA ALA A 716 30.78 13.13 14.50
C ALA A 716 30.81 14.27 15.53
N GLN A 717 31.38 14.03 16.71
CA GLN A 717 31.59 15.11 17.69
C GLN A 717 32.54 16.23 17.19
N GLN A 718 33.52 15.87 16.34
CA GLN A 718 34.38 16.87 15.71
C GLN A 718 33.63 17.72 14.69
N ASP A 719 32.76 17.09 13.89
CA ASP A 719 31.96 17.81 12.91
C ASP A 719 30.92 18.73 13.58
N MET A 720 30.33 18.30 14.70
CA MET A 720 29.43 19.13 15.49
C MET A 720 30.17 20.36 16.08
N ALA A 721 31.37 20.17 16.59
CA ALA A 721 32.16 21.27 17.18
C ALA A 721 32.43 22.39 16.19
N LYS A 722 32.59 22.08 14.89
CA LYS A 722 32.78 23.09 13.82
C LYS A 722 31.54 23.96 13.59
N MET A 723 30.35 23.46 13.93
CA MET A 723 29.06 24.13 13.64
C MET A 723 28.52 24.92 14.83
N VAL A 724 29.02 24.72 16.04
CA VAL A 724 28.46 25.37 17.27
C VAL A 724 28.39 26.87 17.12
N ASP A 725 29.48 27.51 16.65
CA ASP A 725 29.59 28.97 16.59
C ASP A 725 28.63 29.57 15.58
N SER A 726 28.56 29.00 14.36
CA SER A 726 27.65 29.50 13.33
C SER A 726 26.19 29.27 13.73
N LEU A 727 25.86 28.08 14.21
CA LEU A 727 24.50 27.72 14.57
C LEU A 727 23.97 28.52 15.79
N SER A 728 24.80 28.70 16.81
CA SER A 728 24.42 29.49 17.97
C SER A 728 24.22 30.96 17.62
N LYS A 729 25.04 31.52 16.72
CA LYS A 729 24.92 32.89 16.24
C LYS A 729 23.64 33.11 15.41
N GLU A 730 23.28 32.15 14.59
CA GLU A 730 22.04 32.20 13.79
C GLU A 730 20.76 32.14 14.64
N LEU A 731 20.84 31.58 15.85
CA LEU A 731 19.71 31.46 16.79
C LEU A 731 19.67 32.56 17.85
N ASP A 732 20.66 33.44 17.88
CA ASP A 732 20.71 34.53 18.87
C ASP A 732 20.04 35.81 18.34
N GLU A 733 18.83 36.08 18.81
CA GLU A 733 18.15 37.38 18.60
C GLU A 733 18.34 38.37 19.73
N SER A 734 18.91 37.93 20.87
CA SER A 734 19.01 38.79 22.04
C SER A 734 20.01 39.92 21.86
N GLY A 735 20.96 39.81 20.92
CA GLY A 735 22.09 40.73 20.76
C GLY A 735 23.01 40.76 21.99
N ASP A 736 22.76 39.87 22.98
CA ASP A 736 23.55 39.78 24.20
C ASP A 736 24.76 38.86 23.97
N ALA A 737 25.87 39.46 23.68
CA ALA A 737 27.13 38.76 23.37
C ALA A 737 27.58 37.85 24.54
N GLU A 738 27.28 38.19 25.77
CA GLU A 738 27.67 37.43 26.95
C GLU A 738 26.85 36.15 27.07
N LYS A 739 25.53 36.23 26.81
CA LYS A 739 24.62 35.10 26.79
C LYS A 739 24.98 34.15 25.66
N LEU A 740 25.26 34.64 24.47
CA LEU A 740 25.69 33.86 23.32
C LEU A 740 27.00 33.11 23.62
N GLU A 741 28.00 33.81 24.13
CA GLU A 741 29.28 33.19 24.47
C GLU A 741 29.16 32.10 25.54
N ARG A 742 28.32 32.35 26.55
CA ARG A 742 28.00 31.34 27.58
C ARG A 742 27.36 30.10 27.01
N THR A 743 26.39 30.27 26.10
CA THR A 743 25.74 29.15 25.41
C THR A 743 26.71 28.36 24.54
N GLN A 744 27.57 29.07 23.78
CA GLN A 744 28.58 28.41 22.93
C GLN A 744 29.59 27.63 23.78
N ARG A 745 30.06 28.19 24.88
CA ARG A 745 30.98 27.51 25.80
C ARG A 745 30.33 26.22 26.36
N MET A 746 29.10 26.33 26.84
CA MET A 746 28.36 25.19 27.38
C MET A 746 28.22 24.06 26.37
N LEU A 747 27.77 24.35 25.14
CA LEU A 747 27.61 23.37 24.09
C LEU A 747 28.94 22.77 23.63
N LYS A 748 30.00 23.55 23.54
CA LYS A 748 31.34 23.05 23.23
C LYS A 748 31.87 22.13 24.34
N ASP A 749 31.57 22.43 25.59
CA ASP A 749 31.97 21.57 26.72
C ASP A 749 31.20 20.25 26.70
N GLU A 750 29.89 20.27 26.41
CA GLU A 750 29.12 19.03 26.23
C GLU A 750 29.72 18.13 25.11
N ILE A 751 30.02 18.71 23.95
CA ILE A 751 30.62 17.99 22.80
C ILE A 751 32.03 17.49 23.17
N ARG A 752 32.84 18.31 23.87
CA ARG A 752 34.19 17.94 24.33
C ARG A 752 34.13 16.74 25.29
N GLN A 753 33.22 16.78 26.26
CA GLN A 753 33.04 15.67 27.21
C GLN A 753 32.65 14.39 26.51
N ASN A 754 31.70 14.43 25.57
CA ASN A 754 31.29 13.31 24.72
C ASN A 754 32.47 12.76 23.93
N ARG A 755 33.24 13.62 23.27
CA ARG A 755 34.44 13.24 22.53
C ARG A 755 35.51 12.56 23.44
N LEU A 756 35.76 13.11 24.62
CA LEU A 756 36.69 12.53 25.58
C LEU A 756 36.23 11.16 26.09
N SER A 757 34.91 10.99 26.31
CA SER A 757 34.31 9.68 26.65
C SER A 757 34.55 8.65 25.55
N GLY A 758 34.33 9.05 24.28
CA GLY A 758 34.59 8.16 23.13
C GLY A 758 36.09 7.79 23.01
N LEU A 759 36.98 8.73 23.15
CA LEU A 759 38.43 8.48 23.15
C LEU A 759 38.88 7.57 24.29
N LYS A 760 38.29 7.76 25.48
CA LYS A 760 38.55 6.87 26.64
C LYS A 760 38.09 5.46 26.37
N PHE A 761 36.89 5.29 25.74
CA PHE A 761 36.36 3.99 25.35
C PHE A 761 37.29 3.28 24.34
N ILE A 762 37.76 3.98 23.31
CA ILE A 762 38.69 3.45 22.31
C ILE A 762 40.00 3.02 23.00
N ARG A 763 40.54 3.86 23.92
CA ARG A 763 41.72 3.49 24.67
C ARG A 763 41.54 2.21 25.51
N ASN A 764 40.41 2.11 26.21
CA ASN A 764 40.11 0.89 26.99
C ASN A 764 40.01 -0.36 26.09
N MET A 765 39.51 -0.19 24.87
CA MET A 765 39.49 -1.30 23.89
C MET A 765 40.90 -1.70 23.43
N HIS A 766 41.79 -0.73 23.21
CA HIS A 766 43.20 -1.03 22.91
C HIS A 766 43.92 -1.77 24.05
N GLU A 767 43.63 -1.37 25.28
CA GLU A 767 44.24 -2.00 26.46
C GLU A 767 43.72 -3.43 26.69
N ASN A 768 42.43 -3.68 26.47
CA ASN A 768 41.80 -4.97 26.73
C ASN A 768 41.89 -5.95 25.57
N TYR A 769 41.91 -5.46 24.29
CA TYR A 769 41.84 -6.27 23.08
C TYR A 769 42.85 -5.78 22.01
N PRO A 770 44.16 -5.74 22.29
CA PRO A 770 45.15 -5.10 21.41
C PRO A 770 45.24 -5.76 20.04
N GLU A 771 45.20 -7.10 19.96
CA GLU A 771 45.28 -7.80 18.65
C GLU A 771 44.07 -7.53 17.78
N ALA A 772 42.87 -7.50 18.35
CA ALA A 772 41.64 -7.22 17.64
C ALA A 772 41.60 -5.77 17.12
N THR A 773 42.02 -4.81 17.95
CA THR A 773 42.04 -3.38 17.59
C THR A 773 43.03 -3.08 16.45
N VAL A 774 44.24 -3.66 16.49
CA VAL A 774 45.22 -3.54 15.38
C VAL A 774 44.65 -4.12 14.08
N GLY A 775 43.98 -5.27 14.15
CA GLY A 775 43.32 -5.86 12.97
C GLY A 775 42.23 -4.94 12.38
N ILE A 776 41.41 -4.34 13.27
CA ILE A 776 40.35 -3.42 12.84
C ILE A 776 40.95 -2.16 12.23
N GLU A 777 41.94 -1.55 12.85
CA GLU A 777 42.61 -0.36 12.32
C GLU A 777 43.28 -0.60 10.98
N THR A 778 43.84 -1.78 10.79
CA THR A 778 44.44 -2.18 9.51
C THR A 778 43.36 -2.31 8.42
N LYS A 779 42.22 -2.97 8.71
CA LYS A 779 41.09 -3.05 7.78
C LYS A 779 40.54 -1.65 7.43
N ASP A 780 40.43 -0.76 8.41
CA ASP A 780 39.95 0.60 8.21
C ASP A 780 40.91 1.45 7.36
N ALA A 781 42.23 1.28 7.57
CA ALA A 781 43.24 1.95 6.76
C ALA A 781 43.16 1.49 5.29
N ILE A 782 43.04 0.18 5.06
CA ILE A 782 42.86 -0.37 3.71
C ILE A 782 41.59 0.19 3.05
N ARG A 783 40.45 0.18 3.75
CA ARG A 783 39.19 0.76 3.27
C ARG A 783 39.35 2.24 2.89
N SER A 784 40.02 3.01 3.73
CA SER A 784 40.23 4.44 3.47
C SER A 784 41.05 4.67 2.19
N VAL A 785 42.09 3.86 1.94
CA VAL A 785 42.91 3.94 0.73
C VAL A 785 42.11 3.54 -0.50
N LEU A 786 41.36 2.43 -0.45
CA LEU A 786 40.51 1.96 -1.55
C LEU A 786 39.38 2.94 -1.87
N ASN A 787 38.74 3.55 -0.87
CA ASN A 787 37.77 4.60 -1.08
C ASN A 787 38.38 5.86 -1.71
N HIS A 788 39.57 6.24 -1.33
CA HIS A 788 40.27 7.35 -1.95
C HIS A 788 40.58 7.06 -3.43
N GLU A 789 41.05 5.85 -3.72
CA GLU A 789 41.29 5.37 -5.10
C GLU A 789 39.99 5.46 -5.92
N ARG A 790 38.88 4.91 -5.42
CA ARG A 790 37.56 4.95 -6.06
C ARG A 790 37.08 6.37 -6.33
N ASN A 791 37.18 7.27 -5.35
CA ASN A 791 36.78 8.66 -5.51
C ASN A 791 37.68 9.41 -6.53
N THR A 792 38.97 9.07 -6.59
CA THR A 792 39.90 9.63 -7.56
C THR A 792 39.51 9.18 -8.98
N ILE A 793 39.18 7.90 -9.19
CA ILE A 793 38.69 7.40 -10.47
C ILE A 793 37.38 8.09 -10.88
N LYS A 794 36.41 8.24 -9.95
CA LYS A 794 35.17 8.98 -10.22
C LYS A 794 35.43 10.43 -10.61
N LYS A 795 36.38 11.09 -9.96
CA LYS A 795 36.81 12.46 -10.29
C LYS A 795 37.44 12.54 -11.67
N LEU A 796 38.40 11.66 -11.98
CA LEU A 796 39.04 11.60 -13.31
C LEU A 796 38.03 11.37 -14.43
N LYS A 797 37.01 10.52 -14.19
CA LYS A 797 35.89 10.33 -15.11
C LYS A 797 35.09 11.63 -15.30
N SER A 798 34.75 12.33 -14.22
CA SER A 798 33.98 13.59 -14.30
C SER A 798 34.75 14.71 -14.98
N GLU A 799 36.10 14.70 -14.91
CA GLU A 799 36.99 15.66 -15.56
C GLU A 799 37.28 15.25 -17.05
N GLY A 800 36.70 14.14 -17.53
CA GLY A 800 36.91 13.66 -18.90
C GLY A 800 38.29 13.06 -19.18
N MET A 801 39.07 12.76 -18.13
CA MET A 801 40.39 12.13 -18.26
C MET A 801 40.31 10.61 -18.44
N LEU A 802 39.18 9.99 -18.03
CA LEU A 802 38.89 8.57 -18.23
C LEU A 802 37.55 8.42 -18.94
N GLU A 803 37.50 7.51 -19.91
CA GLU A 803 36.26 7.11 -20.55
C GLU A 803 35.40 6.26 -19.61
N ALA A 804 34.12 6.13 -19.93
CA ALA A 804 33.17 5.46 -19.04
C ALA A 804 33.48 3.99 -18.79
N ASP A 805 33.96 3.27 -19.79
CA ASP A 805 34.36 1.87 -19.73
C ASP A 805 35.71 1.67 -19.00
N GLU A 806 36.66 2.57 -19.18
CA GLU A 806 37.93 2.57 -18.46
C GLU A 806 37.71 2.78 -16.95
N ALA A 807 36.93 3.80 -16.60
CA ALA A 807 36.58 4.08 -15.23
C ALA A 807 35.82 2.92 -14.59
N SER A 808 34.91 2.27 -15.33
CA SER A 808 34.16 1.10 -14.83
C SER A 808 35.06 -0.08 -14.53
N ARG A 809 36.01 -0.39 -15.40
CA ARG A 809 36.99 -1.48 -15.17
C ARG A 809 37.86 -1.24 -13.93
N LEU A 810 38.32 0.01 -13.75
CA LEU A 810 39.11 0.38 -12.57
C LEU A 810 38.26 0.30 -11.28
N ILE A 811 37.01 0.77 -11.34
CA ILE A 811 36.07 0.69 -10.19
C ILE A 811 35.84 -0.77 -9.82
N ILE A 812 35.55 -1.66 -10.77
CA ILE A 812 35.35 -3.09 -10.51
C ILE A 812 36.55 -3.69 -9.79
N ALA A 813 37.78 -3.40 -10.25
CA ALA A 813 38.99 -3.91 -9.60
C ALA A 813 39.19 -3.37 -8.18
N VAL A 814 38.74 -2.14 -7.87
CA VAL A 814 38.73 -1.60 -6.51
C VAL A 814 37.70 -2.30 -5.66
N GLU A 815 36.50 -2.53 -6.20
CA GLU A 815 35.38 -3.17 -5.50
C GLU A 815 35.67 -4.65 -5.16
N GLU A 816 36.33 -5.40 -6.04
CA GLU A 816 36.80 -6.76 -5.75
C GLU A 816 37.74 -6.77 -4.54
N ARG A 817 38.74 -5.86 -4.51
CA ARG A 817 39.65 -5.73 -3.36
C ARG A 817 38.93 -5.28 -2.10
N MET A 818 37.92 -4.41 -2.21
CA MET A 818 37.07 -4.01 -1.08
C MET A 818 36.30 -5.19 -0.52
N LYS A 819 35.75 -6.05 -1.36
CA LYS A 819 35.02 -7.25 -0.95
C LYS A 819 35.90 -8.19 -0.15
N ASP A 820 37.13 -8.46 -0.63
CA ASP A 820 38.10 -9.32 0.08
C ASP A 820 38.44 -8.81 1.50
N VAL A 821 38.41 -7.50 1.72
CA VAL A 821 38.65 -6.88 3.03
C VAL A 821 37.42 -6.96 3.93
N MET A 822 36.22 -7.07 3.35
CA MET A 822 34.97 -7.18 4.11
C MET A 822 34.65 -8.60 4.59
N ASP A 823 35.06 -9.61 3.81
CA ASP A 823 35.00 -11.01 4.20
C ASP A 823 36.09 -11.34 5.23
#